data_60419c8be5fe1fc8dde01bc901034b42
#
_entry.id   60419c8be5fe1fc8dde01bc901034b42
#
_cell.length_a   1.000
_cell.length_b   1.000
_cell.length_c   1.000
_cell.angle_alpha   90.00
_cell.angle_beta   90.00
_cell.angle_gamma   90.00
#
_symmetry.space_group_name_H-M   'P 1'
#
loop_
_entity.id
_entity.type
_entity.pdbx_description
1 polymer ?
#
loop_
_entity_poly.entity_id
_entity_poly.type
_entity_poly.pdbx_seq_one_letter_code
_entity_poly.pdbx_strand_id
1 'polypeptide(L)'
;MRFFTYLMSLFMAMVFSFAASAATFVGDRTDFRDETIYFVMTTRFYDGDSSNNTQCWEAQSLNQGDPAWRGDFKGLIEKLDYIKALGFTAVWITPVVENASGYDYHGYHASNFSKVDKRYESEDVSFQTLIDAAHNRGMKIILDIVLNHTGNFGEENLCKLFNRDWSANQASINECMIPITQKDGGKLPDNYMTLPGGEQYNKRLATMKNTDSINHDSNNYWHHVGNGWNWDDYSRWYGQIAGDCVDLNTENPYVTNYLVKCYGEFIKMGVDGFRIDTSGHISRLTFNKAFVPQFIALAEQYKDKRNGGDFFMYGEVCARERNVTYRNHENCSPYYYTWKESKNYAWDTSETSWNNIVVMEGAKGNHTNITSVDAQGTDDMDDSGMPTSNNAFLNGNAYHTPDYSRYSGLSVIDFPMHWNFRTAAEAFSVKYGDQYYNDATYNVVYVDSHDYAPDGAPESQRFNQSQDTWAENLSLMFTFRGIPCIYYGSEIEFRKGAIIDQGPQIALKDSGRAYFGGYIKGDINVTDFAKYTASGNIAATLSHPLAMHIQRLNQIRAAVPALRKGQYSTSGCNGSFAFKRRYTDNTTDSYALVTISGGATFSGIENGTYTDCVTGDTKTVTNGSLSVTCNGKGNLRVYVLNTTKTAAPGKIGTDGKYIYTSSSVNTAQKSYDGTQEESSDNNGNSGGGNNEPEEVIPPTIEDGEQAIFFENTAGWSGNINVWVWSLNNTNINYTGGNWPGQACTYLGNNIWKWTFTGNETISNAGIVFNNGSGAQTNDFTWTNGGYYNANGYVKTIGDGNSNTPEIPDTPVIPGTPDADSYTAYFDNSASNWAVVRAYAWDAGNSNKEMLGHWPGTVLNIDAATGYYKVTVNENMVTPMIIFNDGNTQSSDITWINNGLYNNNGYIKTLNPEATAIETVGNDAGEVEYYNLQGVKVENPSNGIFIKKQAGRITKVVM
;
A
#
# COMPACT_ATOMS: atom_id res chain seq x y z
N MET A 1 50.45 31.19 21.11
CA MET A 1 49.26 30.76 21.89
C MET A 1 47.92 31.32 21.37
N ARG A 2 47.79 32.55 20.88
CA ARG A 2 46.52 33.04 20.30
C ARG A 2 46.14 32.46 18.93
N PHE A 3 47.09 32.00 18.14
CA PHE A 3 46.84 31.36 16.85
C PHE A 3 46.32 29.94 16.99
N PHE A 4 46.74 29.21 18.01
CA PHE A 4 46.24 27.83 18.28
C PHE A 4 44.81 27.84 18.85
N THR A 5 44.42 28.87 19.57
CA THR A 5 43.07 29.02 20.11
C THR A 5 42.04 29.32 19.00
N TYR A 6 42.44 30.09 18.00
CA TYR A 6 41.59 30.37 16.83
C TYR A 6 41.44 29.14 15.91
N LEU A 7 42.51 28.34 15.76
CA LEU A 7 42.43 27.11 14.96
C LEU A 7 41.59 26.02 15.65
N MET A 8 41.67 25.91 16.99
CA MET A 8 40.81 24.98 17.73
C MET A 8 39.36 25.44 17.77
N SER A 9 39.09 26.75 17.81
CA SER A 9 37.74 27.29 17.74
C SER A 9 37.13 27.10 16.33
N LEU A 10 37.96 27.20 15.27
CA LEU A 10 37.50 26.90 13.90
C LEU A 10 37.30 25.39 13.66
N PHE A 11 38.12 24.55 14.29
CA PHE A 11 37.95 23.08 14.22
C PHE A 11 36.76 22.63 15.08
N MET A 12 36.50 23.23 16.22
CA MET A 12 35.29 22.98 16.99
C MET A 12 34.04 23.51 16.30
N ALA A 13 34.12 24.63 15.57
CA ALA A 13 33.00 25.11 14.75
C ALA A 13 32.77 24.27 13.49
N MET A 14 33.80 23.58 12.96
CA MET A 14 33.63 22.65 11.84
C MET A 14 33.19 21.25 12.27
N VAL A 15 33.40 20.85 13.52
CA VAL A 15 32.94 19.56 14.04
C VAL A 15 31.47 19.60 14.52
N PHE A 16 30.91 20.80 14.72
CA PHE A 16 29.49 20.95 15.11
C PHE A 16 28.54 21.23 13.93
N SER A 17 29.00 21.11 12.67
CA SER A 17 28.13 21.35 11.52
C SER A 17 27.77 20.07 10.73
N PHE A 18 27.92 18.90 11.31
CA PHE A 18 27.36 17.66 10.76
C PHE A 18 26.47 16.91 11.78
N ALA A 19 25.71 17.62 12.57
CA ALA A 19 24.40 17.11 12.90
C ALA A 19 23.55 17.46 11.68
N ALA A 20 23.55 16.59 10.66
CA ALA A 20 22.46 16.56 9.72
C ALA A 20 21.21 16.34 10.58
N SER A 21 20.44 17.40 10.82
CA SER A 21 19.13 17.27 11.42
C SER A 21 18.41 16.28 10.51
N ALA A 22 18.11 15.10 11.01
CA ALA A 22 17.25 14.17 10.30
C ALA A 22 16.05 14.98 9.86
N ALA A 23 15.78 15.01 8.55
CA ALA A 23 14.68 15.81 8.02
C ALA A 23 13.40 15.28 8.68
N THR A 24 12.88 16.04 9.63
CA THR A 24 11.68 15.64 10.36
C THR A 24 10.47 15.97 9.50
N PHE A 25 9.82 14.95 9.00
CA PHE A 25 8.63 15.06 8.14
C PHE A 25 7.48 15.79 8.85
N VAL A 26 7.31 15.55 10.14
CA VAL A 26 6.28 16.14 11.01
C VAL A 26 6.87 16.74 12.29
N GLY A 27 8.05 17.32 12.25
CA GLY A 27 8.74 17.80 13.43
C GLY A 27 9.23 16.65 14.33
N ASP A 28 9.36 16.91 15.63
CA ASP A 28 9.77 15.91 16.60
C ASP A 28 8.62 14.91 16.83
N ARG A 29 8.70 13.75 16.21
CA ARG A 29 7.68 12.70 16.29
C ARG A 29 7.90 11.83 17.53
N THR A 30 7.51 12.33 18.67
CA THR A 30 7.55 11.58 19.94
C THR A 30 6.30 10.73 20.15
N ASP A 31 5.15 11.17 19.63
CA ASP A 31 3.86 10.48 19.68
C ASP A 31 3.74 9.52 18.49
N PHE A 32 3.52 8.24 18.76
CA PHE A 32 3.50 7.22 17.71
C PHE A 32 2.32 7.36 16.72
N ARG A 33 1.28 8.10 17.07
CA ARG A 33 0.18 8.45 16.14
C ARG A 33 0.62 9.33 14.97
N ASP A 34 1.80 9.95 15.09
CA ASP A 34 2.41 10.71 14.00
C ASP A 34 3.02 9.82 12.92
N GLU A 35 3.14 8.51 13.18
CA GLU A 35 3.74 7.56 12.25
C GLU A 35 2.72 6.99 11.26
N THR A 36 3.26 6.48 10.16
CA THR A 36 2.60 5.54 9.23
C THR A 36 3.54 4.36 9.00
N ILE A 37 2.96 3.17 8.91
CA ILE A 37 3.71 1.92 9.00
C ILE A 37 3.79 1.23 7.65
N TYR A 38 4.99 0.81 7.26
CA TYR A 38 5.20 -0.12 6.15
C TYR A 38 5.63 -1.47 6.72
N PHE A 39 4.84 -2.51 6.48
CA PHE A 39 5.08 -3.84 7.02
C PHE A 39 5.89 -4.69 6.04
N VAL A 40 7.00 -5.22 6.50
CA VAL A 40 7.97 -5.99 5.73
C VAL A 40 8.11 -7.40 6.31
N MET A 41 7.95 -8.42 5.47
CA MET A 41 8.49 -9.74 5.73
C MET A 41 9.94 -9.73 5.26
N THR A 42 10.89 -9.61 6.18
CA THR A 42 12.31 -9.33 5.89
C THR A 42 12.89 -10.30 4.88
N THR A 43 12.66 -11.60 5.10
CA THR A 43 13.18 -12.67 4.21
C THR A 43 12.65 -12.63 2.78
N ARG A 44 11.56 -11.90 2.53
CA ARG A 44 10.89 -11.86 1.22
C ARG A 44 10.94 -10.48 0.57
N PHE A 45 11.63 -9.51 1.20
CA PHE A 45 11.60 -8.12 0.75
C PHE A 45 12.75 -7.79 -0.22
N TYR A 46 13.99 -7.81 0.25
CA TYR A 46 15.16 -7.55 -0.59
C TYR A 46 16.41 -8.27 -0.08
N ASP A 47 17.14 -8.89 -0.99
CA ASP A 47 18.38 -9.64 -0.77
C ASP A 47 19.58 -8.71 -0.90
N GLY A 48 20.24 -8.41 0.19
CA GLY A 48 21.44 -7.59 0.24
C GLY A 48 22.72 -8.39 0.33
N ASP A 49 22.63 -9.66 0.73
CA ASP A 49 23.76 -10.57 0.88
C ASP A 49 23.36 -12.01 0.53
N SER A 50 23.53 -12.38 -0.71
CA SER A 50 23.18 -13.71 -1.18
C SER A 50 23.97 -14.85 -0.54
N SER A 51 25.01 -14.55 0.23
CA SER A 51 25.82 -15.57 0.92
C SER A 51 25.14 -16.15 2.17
N ASN A 52 24.18 -15.41 2.75
CA ASN A 52 23.40 -15.86 3.90
C ASN A 52 22.06 -16.54 3.52
N ASN A 53 21.75 -16.58 2.22
CA ASN A 53 20.54 -17.21 1.71
C ASN A 53 20.47 -18.70 2.09
N THR A 54 19.32 -19.12 2.61
CA THR A 54 19.12 -20.50 3.02
C THR A 54 17.89 -21.09 2.35
N GLN A 55 18.10 -22.19 1.65
CA GLN A 55 17.00 -23.00 1.11
C GLN A 55 16.18 -23.60 2.25
N CYS A 56 14.88 -23.65 2.05
CA CYS A 56 14.04 -24.46 2.89
C CYS A 56 14.38 -25.94 2.67
N TRP A 57 14.88 -26.62 3.69
CA TRP A 57 15.12 -28.07 3.60
C TRP A 57 13.78 -28.85 3.56
N GLU A 58 12.73 -28.28 4.10
CA GLU A 58 11.35 -28.71 3.87
C GLU A 58 10.86 -28.06 2.57
N ALA A 59 10.11 -28.76 1.77
CA ALA A 59 9.60 -28.28 0.48
C ALA A 59 10.68 -27.81 -0.52
N GLN A 60 11.89 -28.30 -0.40
CA GLN A 60 13.02 -27.90 -1.26
C GLN A 60 12.68 -28.05 -2.76
N SER A 61 11.94 -29.11 -3.12
CA SER A 61 11.53 -29.35 -4.51
C SER A 61 10.56 -28.32 -5.05
N LEU A 62 9.72 -27.70 -4.20
CA LEU A 62 8.79 -26.64 -4.59
C LEU A 62 9.48 -25.27 -4.72
N ASN A 63 10.50 -25.03 -3.91
CA ASN A 63 11.18 -23.73 -3.81
C ASN A 63 12.56 -23.73 -4.51
N GLN A 64 12.77 -24.65 -5.47
CA GLN A 64 14.01 -24.71 -6.21
C GLN A 64 14.30 -23.37 -6.90
N GLY A 65 15.46 -22.76 -6.61
CA GLY A 65 15.86 -21.47 -7.14
C GLY A 65 15.28 -20.23 -6.42
N ASP A 66 14.42 -20.44 -5.40
CA ASP A 66 13.89 -19.34 -4.57
C ASP A 66 14.12 -19.67 -3.09
N PRO A 67 15.27 -19.29 -2.50
CA PRO A 67 15.56 -19.54 -1.08
C PRO A 67 14.46 -18.95 -0.20
N ALA A 68 13.98 -19.70 0.78
CA ALA A 68 12.97 -19.21 1.72
C ALA A 68 13.51 -18.03 2.54
N TRP A 69 14.74 -18.15 3.02
CA TRP A 69 15.51 -17.08 3.66
C TRP A 69 16.35 -16.40 2.58
N ARG A 70 15.83 -15.33 2.02
CA ARG A 70 16.46 -14.62 0.91
C ARG A 70 16.73 -13.15 1.21
N GLY A 71 15.74 -12.43 1.73
CA GLY A 71 15.93 -11.07 2.20
C GLY A 71 16.56 -11.02 3.58
N ASP A 72 17.31 -9.95 3.85
CA ASP A 72 18.13 -9.78 5.05
C ASP A 72 18.14 -8.29 5.50
N PHE A 73 18.85 -8.01 6.61
CA PHE A 73 18.96 -6.64 7.12
C PHE A 73 19.71 -5.72 6.18
N LYS A 74 20.71 -6.23 5.47
CA LYS A 74 21.47 -5.45 4.49
C LYS A 74 20.57 -5.00 3.35
N GLY A 75 19.79 -5.90 2.81
CA GLY A 75 18.81 -5.59 1.78
C GLY A 75 17.72 -4.64 2.26
N LEU A 76 17.23 -4.81 3.48
CA LEU A 76 16.26 -3.88 4.05
C LEU A 76 16.85 -2.48 4.22
N ILE A 77 18.11 -2.36 4.69
CA ILE A 77 18.81 -1.06 4.79
C ILE A 77 18.91 -0.38 3.42
N GLU A 78 19.26 -1.13 2.36
CA GLU A 78 19.34 -0.61 0.99
C GLU A 78 17.99 -0.08 0.47
N LYS A 79 16.87 -0.59 0.99
CA LYS A 79 15.51 -0.22 0.57
C LYS A 79 14.72 0.62 1.58
N LEU A 80 15.33 1.07 2.66
CA LEU A 80 14.70 2.05 3.56
C LEU A 80 14.33 3.34 2.82
N ASP A 81 15.15 3.76 1.86
CA ASP A 81 14.86 4.95 1.06
C ASP A 81 13.66 4.75 0.10
N TYR A 82 13.40 3.53 -0.36
CA TYR A 82 12.17 3.20 -1.08
C TYR A 82 10.93 3.41 -0.18
N ILE A 83 10.97 2.90 1.03
CA ILE A 83 9.88 3.05 2.01
C ILE A 83 9.66 4.52 2.36
N LYS A 84 10.75 5.27 2.54
CA LYS A 84 10.73 6.72 2.77
C LYS A 84 10.17 7.49 1.57
N ALA A 85 10.45 7.05 0.35
CA ALA A 85 9.89 7.63 -0.89
C ALA A 85 8.37 7.44 -1.00
N LEU A 86 7.82 6.34 -0.47
CA LEU A 86 6.38 6.15 -0.31
C LEU A 86 5.77 7.06 0.76
N GLY A 87 6.59 7.67 1.63
CA GLY A 87 6.18 8.57 2.69
C GLY A 87 5.97 7.91 4.05
N PHE A 88 6.29 6.63 4.21
CA PHE A 88 6.19 5.92 5.49
C PHE A 88 7.31 6.30 6.44
N THR A 89 6.98 6.32 7.72
CA THR A 89 7.86 6.82 8.78
C THR A 89 8.26 5.75 9.79
N ALA A 90 7.61 4.59 9.74
CA ALA A 90 7.95 3.43 10.55
C ALA A 90 7.92 2.15 9.72
N VAL A 91 8.78 1.21 10.06
CA VAL A 91 8.86 -0.12 9.42
C VAL A 91 8.55 -1.17 10.47
N TRP A 92 7.48 -1.95 10.23
CA TRP A 92 7.22 -3.16 10.99
C TRP A 92 7.89 -4.33 10.27
N ILE A 93 8.74 -5.06 10.97
CA ILE A 93 9.44 -6.25 10.47
C ILE A 93 8.96 -7.50 11.21
N THR A 94 8.92 -8.63 10.51
CA THR A 94 8.65 -9.95 11.10
C THR A 94 9.67 -10.30 12.18
N PRO A 95 9.39 -11.28 13.09
CA PRO A 95 10.28 -11.61 14.17
C PRO A 95 11.70 -11.95 13.70
N VAL A 96 12.69 -11.50 14.46
CA VAL A 96 14.12 -11.64 14.11
C VAL A 96 14.86 -12.66 14.95
N VAL A 97 14.20 -13.24 15.96
CA VAL A 97 14.82 -14.23 16.84
C VAL A 97 15.10 -15.54 16.12
N GLU A 98 16.06 -16.32 16.63
CA GLU A 98 16.50 -17.56 16.01
C GLU A 98 15.34 -18.55 15.87
N ASN A 99 15.13 -19.01 14.65
CA ASN A 99 14.14 -20.02 14.29
C ASN A 99 14.82 -21.32 13.89
N ALA A 100 14.11 -22.40 14.07
CA ALA A 100 14.68 -23.73 13.97
C ALA A 100 14.82 -24.18 12.52
N SER A 101 13.76 -24.24 11.74
CA SER A 101 13.81 -24.83 10.41
C SER A 101 14.09 -23.80 9.30
N GLY A 102 14.51 -24.32 8.15
CA GLY A 102 14.64 -23.49 6.96
C GLY A 102 13.30 -22.97 6.41
N TYR A 103 12.20 -23.63 6.78
CA TYR A 103 10.85 -23.21 6.40
C TYR A 103 10.29 -22.09 7.29
N ASP A 104 10.83 -21.89 8.49
CA ASP A 104 10.35 -20.86 9.42
C ASP A 104 10.81 -19.44 9.02
N TYR A 105 10.92 -19.18 7.71
CA TYR A 105 11.36 -17.91 7.11
C TYR A 105 10.56 -16.69 7.56
N HIS A 106 9.36 -16.91 8.05
CA HIS A 106 8.48 -15.86 8.58
C HIS A 106 8.84 -15.43 10.00
N GLY A 107 9.66 -16.21 10.75
CA GLY A 107 10.20 -15.84 12.04
C GLY A 107 9.34 -16.19 13.27
N TYR A 108 8.16 -16.78 13.11
CA TYR A 108 7.19 -16.97 14.22
C TYR A 108 7.41 -18.27 15.02
N HIS A 109 8.35 -19.09 14.65
CA HIS A 109 8.61 -20.38 15.31
C HIS A 109 9.97 -20.37 16.06
N ALA A 110 10.08 -19.48 17.04
CA ALA A 110 11.32 -19.28 17.78
C ALA A 110 11.87 -20.56 18.39
N SER A 111 13.15 -20.80 18.21
CA SER A 111 13.96 -21.81 18.92
C SER A 111 14.88 -21.19 19.96
N ASN A 112 15.15 -19.90 19.87
CA ASN A 112 15.92 -19.17 20.88
C ASN A 112 15.57 -17.68 20.87
N PHE A 113 14.80 -17.22 21.85
CA PHE A 113 14.38 -15.82 21.98
C PHE A 113 15.54 -14.86 22.29
N SER A 114 16.68 -15.38 22.78
CA SER A 114 17.80 -14.53 23.21
C SER A 114 18.78 -14.19 22.10
N LYS A 115 18.59 -14.72 20.89
CA LYS A 115 19.49 -14.53 19.76
C LYS A 115 18.75 -14.00 18.55
N VAL A 116 19.42 -13.13 17.80
CA VAL A 116 19.02 -12.80 16.43
C VAL A 116 19.41 -13.96 15.51
N ASP A 117 18.53 -14.34 14.60
CA ASP A 117 18.82 -15.36 13.61
C ASP A 117 19.91 -14.88 12.65
N LYS A 118 20.99 -15.63 12.58
CA LYS A 118 22.16 -15.26 11.76
C LYS A 118 21.88 -15.17 10.26
N ARG A 119 20.76 -15.72 9.78
CA ARG A 119 20.34 -15.65 8.38
C ARG A 119 19.81 -14.26 7.99
N TYR A 120 19.54 -13.38 8.97
CA TYR A 120 19.25 -11.98 8.72
C TYR A 120 20.49 -11.09 8.71
N GLU A 121 21.60 -11.56 9.29
CA GLU A 121 22.82 -10.76 9.49
C GLU A 121 23.85 -11.05 8.39
N SER A 122 24.72 -10.09 8.14
CA SER A 122 25.90 -10.20 7.29
C SER A 122 27.16 -9.90 8.11
N GLU A 123 28.34 -10.10 7.56
CA GLU A 123 29.60 -9.84 8.27
C GLU A 123 29.68 -8.40 8.82
N ASP A 124 29.12 -7.43 8.08
CA ASP A 124 29.14 -5.99 8.40
C ASP A 124 27.79 -5.42 8.85
N VAL A 125 26.71 -6.23 8.88
CA VAL A 125 25.35 -5.76 9.17
C VAL A 125 24.68 -6.63 10.22
N SER A 126 24.47 -6.04 11.38
CA SER A 126 23.69 -6.61 12.48
C SER A 126 22.30 -5.96 12.60
N PHE A 127 21.47 -6.47 13.51
CA PHE A 127 20.19 -5.85 13.82
C PHE A 127 20.34 -4.42 14.35
N GLN A 128 21.39 -4.14 15.14
CA GLN A 128 21.69 -2.77 15.59
C GLN A 128 21.97 -1.84 14.39
N THR A 129 22.70 -2.34 13.39
CA THR A 129 22.99 -1.57 12.17
C THR A 129 21.70 -1.17 11.44
N LEU A 130 20.69 -2.06 11.38
CA LEU A 130 19.40 -1.75 10.81
C LEU A 130 18.65 -0.66 11.59
N ILE A 131 18.62 -0.77 12.93
CA ILE A 131 17.97 0.25 13.79
C ILE A 131 18.62 1.62 13.55
N ASP A 132 19.96 1.67 13.61
CA ASP A 132 20.71 2.92 13.43
C ASP A 132 20.49 3.51 12.02
N ALA A 133 20.45 2.65 10.99
CA ALA A 133 20.20 3.08 9.62
C ALA A 133 18.79 3.65 9.41
N ALA A 134 17.79 3.08 10.09
CA ALA A 134 16.42 3.61 10.08
C ALA A 134 16.32 4.94 10.82
N HIS A 135 16.88 5.02 12.04
CA HIS A 135 16.91 6.25 12.84
C HIS A 135 17.64 7.41 12.14
N ASN A 136 18.75 7.12 11.46
CA ASN A 136 19.48 8.12 10.65
C ASN A 136 18.64 8.67 9.48
N ARG A 137 17.62 7.95 9.04
CA ARG A 137 16.65 8.40 8.03
C ARG A 137 15.39 9.05 8.62
N GLY A 138 15.32 9.18 9.95
CA GLY A 138 14.13 9.65 10.66
C GLY A 138 12.99 8.63 10.67
N MET A 139 13.29 7.35 10.47
CA MET A 139 12.33 6.24 10.46
C MET A 139 12.42 5.44 11.76
N LYS A 140 11.31 4.81 12.16
CA LYS A 140 11.21 3.97 13.34
C LYS A 140 11.18 2.49 12.97
N ILE A 141 11.65 1.63 13.87
CA ILE A 141 11.58 0.16 13.75
C ILE A 141 10.57 -0.38 14.76
N ILE A 142 9.58 -1.10 14.27
CA ILE A 142 8.65 -1.91 15.06
C ILE A 142 9.05 -3.36 14.87
N LEU A 143 9.44 -4.00 15.96
CA LEU A 143 9.76 -5.42 15.94
C LEU A 143 8.52 -6.26 16.26
N ASP A 144 8.25 -7.24 15.40
CA ASP A 144 7.28 -8.28 15.73
C ASP A 144 7.86 -9.23 16.78
N ILE A 145 7.10 -9.52 17.82
CA ILE A 145 7.50 -10.42 18.89
C ILE A 145 6.43 -11.47 19.16
N VAL A 146 6.87 -12.67 19.51
CA VAL A 146 6.00 -13.78 19.86
C VAL A 146 6.14 -14.09 21.35
N LEU A 147 5.07 -13.89 22.11
CA LEU A 147 5.04 -14.19 23.54
C LEU A 147 4.28 -15.48 23.87
N ASN A 148 3.42 -15.92 22.95
CA ASN A 148 2.47 -16.99 23.16
C ASN A 148 3.06 -18.39 23.00
N HIS A 149 3.98 -18.59 22.08
CA HIS A 149 4.46 -19.91 21.68
C HIS A 149 5.92 -19.93 21.22
N THR A 150 6.46 -21.14 21.14
CA THR A 150 7.72 -21.44 20.44
C THR A 150 7.41 -22.26 19.19
N GLY A 151 8.39 -22.49 18.34
CA GLY A 151 8.32 -23.57 17.37
C GLY A 151 8.26 -24.94 18.05
N ASN A 152 7.76 -25.95 17.36
CA ASN A 152 7.65 -27.31 17.92
C ASN A 152 9.01 -28.04 18.12
N PHE A 153 10.11 -27.40 17.78
CA PHE A 153 11.45 -27.82 18.15
C PHE A 153 11.82 -27.42 19.60
N GLY A 154 10.98 -26.64 20.27
CA GLY A 154 11.20 -26.09 21.58
C GLY A 154 12.13 -24.89 21.57
N GLU A 155 12.42 -24.38 22.77
CA GLU A 155 13.28 -23.22 22.95
C GLU A 155 14.49 -23.60 23.82
N GLU A 156 15.69 -23.24 23.36
CA GLU A 156 16.95 -23.73 23.89
C GLU A 156 17.15 -23.48 25.38
N ASN A 157 16.68 -22.37 25.90
CA ASN A 157 16.90 -21.96 27.29
C ASN A 157 15.68 -22.22 28.20
N LEU A 158 14.48 -22.37 27.65
CA LEU A 158 13.27 -22.69 28.41
C LEU A 158 13.05 -24.21 28.44
N CYS A 159 12.70 -24.74 27.28
CA CYS A 159 12.36 -26.16 27.14
C CYS A 159 12.92 -26.69 25.81
N LYS A 160 14.14 -27.13 25.86
CA LYS A 160 14.86 -27.65 24.70
C LYS A 160 14.30 -29.00 24.27
N LEU A 161 13.94 -29.09 23.00
CA LEU A 161 13.43 -30.31 22.38
C LEU A 161 14.43 -30.95 21.43
N PHE A 162 15.55 -30.26 21.14
CA PHE A 162 16.69 -30.73 20.36
C PHE A 162 17.99 -30.44 21.09
N ASN A 163 18.97 -31.32 20.92
CA ASN A 163 20.24 -31.24 21.65
C ASN A 163 21.31 -30.39 20.97
N ARG A 164 21.15 -30.04 19.69
CA ARG A 164 22.12 -29.25 18.91
C ARG A 164 21.49 -28.70 17.66
N ASP A 165 22.26 -27.93 16.88
CA ASP A 165 21.86 -27.46 15.59
C ASP A 165 21.57 -28.63 14.63
N TRP A 166 20.37 -28.65 14.07
CA TRP A 166 19.81 -29.70 13.26
C TRP A 166 19.44 -29.20 11.85
N SER A 167 19.82 -27.97 11.50
CA SER A 167 19.40 -27.27 10.25
C SER A 167 19.90 -27.93 8.97
N ALA A 168 20.86 -28.86 9.03
CA ALA A 168 21.62 -29.21 7.85
C ALA A 168 21.10 -30.45 7.10
N ASN A 169 20.56 -31.46 7.76
CA ASN A 169 20.15 -32.70 7.09
C ASN A 169 19.31 -33.63 7.98
N GLN A 170 18.63 -34.56 7.36
CA GLN A 170 17.73 -35.50 8.01
C GLN A 170 18.38 -36.33 9.13
N ALA A 171 19.59 -36.82 8.91
CA ALA A 171 20.28 -37.63 9.91
C ALA A 171 20.51 -36.81 11.18
N SER A 172 20.95 -35.56 11.03
CA SER A 172 21.15 -34.63 12.13
C SER A 172 19.86 -34.37 12.91
N ILE A 173 18.74 -34.16 12.21
CA ILE A 173 17.44 -33.94 12.84
C ILE A 173 17.05 -35.15 13.70
N ASN A 174 17.10 -36.37 13.15
CA ASN A 174 16.72 -37.60 13.86
C ASN A 174 17.59 -37.88 15.08
N GLU A 175 18.89 -37.60 15.00
CA GLU A 175 19.84 -37.78 16.11
C GLU A 175 19.67 -36.75 17.23
N CYS A 176 19.19 -35.54 16.89
CA CYS A 176 19.05 -34.44 17.83
C CYS A 176 17.72 -34.46 18.60
N MET A 177 16.71 -35.17 18.14
CA MET A 177 15.41 -35.25 18.82
C MET A 177 15.58 -35.87 20.22
N ILE A 178 14.99 -35.20 21.22
CA ILE A 178 14.90 -35.75 22.56
C ILE A 178 13.58 -36.53 22.77
N PRO A 179 13.48 -37.45 23.74
CA PRO A 179 12.31 -38.32 23.86
C PRO A 179 10.97 -37.62 23.97
N ILE A 180 10.91 -36.44 24.57
CA ILE A 180 9.67 -35.67 24.75
C ILE A 180 9.03 -35.25 23.42
N THR A 181 9.84 -35.11 22.36
CA THR A 181 9.35 -34.73 21.04
C THR A 181 8.96 -35.89 20.15
N GLN A 182 9.36 -37.12 20.53
CA GLN A 182 9.12 -38.30 19.71
C GLN A 182 7.78 -38.93 20.06
N LYS A 183 6.84 -38.86 19.10
CA LYS A 183 5.59 -39.59 19.20
C LYS A 183 5.82 -41.05 18.84
N ASP A 184 5.47 -41.97 19.76
CA ASP A 184 5.56 -43.43 19.53
C ASP A 184 6.99 -43.91 19.15
N GLY A 185 8.03 -43.20 19.60
CA GLY A 185 9.41 -43.47 19.23
C GLY A 185 9.74 -43.22 17.76
N GLY A 186 8.89 -42.47 17.07
CA GLY A 186 8.98 -42.22 15.65
C GLY A 186 10.21 -41.37 15.27
N LYS A 187 10.68 -41.61 14.04
CA LYS A 187 11.68 -40.80 13.37
C LYS A 187 11.09 -40.32 12.05
N LEU A 188 11.65 -39.23 11.52
CA LEU A 188 11.32 -38.86 10.15
C LEU A 188 11.66 -40.00 9.19
N PRO A 189 10.84 -40.26 8.14
CA PRO A 189 11.13 -41.34 7.18
C PRO A 189 12.44 -41.10 6.45
N ASP A 190 13.14 -42.19 6.08
CA ASP A 190 14.47 -42.09 5.44
C ASP A 190 14.49 -41.26 4.14
N ASN A 191 13.37 -41.18 3.45
CA ASN A 191 13.22 -40.39 2.24
C ASN A 191 12.63 -38.97 2.49
N TYR A 192 12.61 -38.52 3.75
CA TYR A 192 11.95 -37.25 4.14
C TYR A 192 12.37 -36.06 3.26
N MET A 193 13.68 -35.92 3.02
CA MET A 193 14.22 -34.78 2.26
C MET A 193 13.79 -34.75 0.77
N THR A 194 13.26 -35.86 0.26
CA THR A 194 12.81 -36.01 -1.13
C THR A 194 11.31 -36.01 -1.27
N LEU A 195 10.57 -35.95 -0.17
CA LEU A 195 9.10 -35.87 -0.21
C LEU A 195 8.64 -34.51 -0.75
N PRO A 196 7.47 -34.46 -1.38
CA PRO A 196 6.80 -33.18 -1.66
C PRO A 196 6.62 -32.37 -0.38
N GLY A 197 6.68 -31.05 -0.50
CA GLY A 197 6.67 -30.13 0.64
C GLY A 197 5.53 -30.33 1.62
N GLY A 198 4.30 -30.51 1.14
CA GLY A 198 3.14 -30.80 1.98
C GLY A 198 3.25 -32.11 2.74
N GLU A 199 3.86 -33.13 2.14
CA GLU A 199 4.12 -34.41 2.81
C GLU A 199 5.25 -34.29 3.83
N GLN A 200 6.30 -33.53 3.57
CA GLN A 200 7.35 -33.22 4.54
C GLN A 200 6.76 -32.59 5.78
N TYR A 201 5.96 -31.55 5.63
CA TYR A 201 5.30 -30.85 6.73
C TYR A 201 4.44 -31.82 7.55
N ASN A 202 3.55 -32.56 6.90
CA ASN A 202 2.67 -33.52 7.59
C ASN A 202 3.44 -34.63 8.30
N LYS A 203 4.55 -35.11 7.73
CA LYS A 203 5.40 -36.13 8.38
C LYS A 203 6.10 -35.56 9.60
N ARG A 204 6.60 -34.32 9.52
CA ARG A 204 7.20 -33.64 10.66
C ARG A 204 6.19 -33.48 11.80
N LEU A 205 5.01 -32.95 11.51
CA LEU A 205 3.96 -32.78 12.52
C LEU A 205 3.52 -34.12 13.14
N ALA A 206 3.48 -35.19 12.36
CA ALA A 206 3.11 -36.50 12.85
C ALA A 206 4.20 -37.15 13.72
N THR A 207 5.47 -36.81 13.49
CA THR A 207 6.61 -37.41 14.16
C THR A 207 7.03 -36.62 15.40
N MET A 208 7.10 -35.31 15.29
CA MET A 208 7.39 -34.40 16.38
C MET A 208 6.15 -34.17 17.21
N LYS A 209 6.20 -34.53 18.46
CA LYS A 209 5.12 -34.23 19.37
C LYS A 209 5.50 -33.04 20.20
N ASN A 210 4.59 -32.12 20.37
CA ASN A 210 4.78 -31.07 21.33
C ASN A 210 4.75 -31.63 22.78
N THR A 211 4.95 -30.76 23.72
CA THR A 211 5.02 -31.08 25.13
C THR A 211 3.67 -31.31 25.80
N ASP A 212 2.73 -31.97 25.15
CA ASP A 212 1.42 -32.28 25.73
C ASP A 212 1.49 -33.29 26.87
N SER A 213 2.70 -33.85 27.15
CA SER A 213 2.95 -34.73 28.27
C SER A 213 3.44 -33.95 29.49
N ILE A 214 2.55 -33.66 30.42
CA ILE A 214 2.85 -32.99 31.69
C ILE A 214 3.95 -33.68 32.48
N ASN A 215 4.15 -34.99 32.28
CA ASN A 215 5.16 -35.78 32.99
C ASN A 215 6.59 -35.40 32.59
N HIS A 216 6.80 -34.67 31.51
CA HIS A 216 8.11 -34.27 31.03
C HIS A 216 8.39 -32.77 31.21
N ASP A 217 7.39 -32.01 31.69
CA ASP A 217 7.52 -30.59 31.98
C ASP A 217 7.28 -30.31 33.45
N SER A 218 8.26 -30.68 34.27
CA SER A 218 8.19 -30.53 35.74
C SER A 218 8.13 -29.06 36.19
N ASN A 219 8.53 -28.13 35.33
CA ASN A 219 8.52 -26.71 35.60
C ASN A 219 7.25 -25.99 35.06
N ASN A 220 6.39 -26.72 34.35
CA ASN A 220 5.14 -26.23 33.81
C ASN A 220 5.32 -25.00 32.91
N TYR A 221 6.29 -25.09 32.00
CA TYR A 221 6.58 -24.02 31.02
C TYR A 221 5.57 -23.97 29.88
N TRP A 222 4.80 -25.06 29.69
CA TRP A 222 3.81 -25.23 28.63
C TRP A 222 2.41 -25.41 29.24
N HIS A 223 1.36 -25.04 28.47
CA HIS A 223 -0.02 -25.24 28.90
C HIS A 223 -0.53 -26.70 28.77
N HIS A 224 0.07 -27.52 27.93
CA HIS A 224 -0.29 -28.94 27.74
C HIS A 224 -1.72 -29.23 27.27
N VAL A 225 -2.42 -28.25 26.68
CA VAL A 225 -3.81 -28.41 26.23
C VAL A 225 -3.89 -28.91 24.78
N GLY A 226 -2.85 -28.74 23.99
CA GLY A 226 -2.86 -29.12 22.56
C GLY A 226 -3.88 -28.29 21.76
N ASN A 227 -4.44 -28.91 20.69
CA ASN A 227 -5.35 -28.26 19.76
C ASN A 227 -6.85 -28.34 20.19
N GLY A 228 -7.11 -28.78 21.40
CA GLY A 228 -8.48 -29.03 21.91
C GLY A 228 -9.22 -27.80 22.43
N TRP A 229 -8.90 -26.61 21.94
CA TRP A 229 -9.48 -25.34 22.39
C TRP A 229 -10.56 -24.81 21.43
N ASN A 230 -11.30 -23.84 21.89
CA ASN A 230 -12.39 -23.21 21.17
C ASN A 230 -12.10 -21.71 20.93
N TRP A 231 -12.22 -21.24 19.71
CA TRP A 231 -12.09 -19.82 19.36
C TRP A 231 -13.10 -18.92 20.08
N ASP A 232 -14.20 -19.49 20.54
CA ASP A 232 -15.34 -18.77 21.06
C ASP A 232 -15.29 -18.56 22.57
N ASP A 233 -14.28 -19.11 23.26
CA ASP A 233 -14.16 -19.00 24.69
C ASP A 233 -12.70 -18.84 25.16
N TYR A 234 -12.51 -18.77 26.47
CA TYR A 234 -11.20 -18.56 27.11
C TYR A 234 -10.21 -19.71 26.93
N SER A 235 -10.65 -20.89 26.45
CA SER A 235 -9.74 -22.00 26.21
C SER A 235 -8.68 -21.66 25.16
N ARG A 236 -8.90 -20.67 24.33
CA ARG A 236 -7.93 -20.14 23.37
C ARG A 236 -6.66 -19.61 24.04
N TRP A 237 -6.69 -19.23 25.30
CA TRP A 237 -5.51 -18.76 26.04
C TRP A 237 -4.56 -19.89 26.45
N TYR A 238 -4.97 -21.15 26.33
CA TYR A 238 -4.22 -22.31 26.78
C TYR A 238 -4.00 -23.33 25.68
N GLY A 239 -4.68 -23.17 24.58
CA GLY A 239 -4.67 -24.09 23.47
C GLY A 239 -3.61 -23.73 22.44
N GLN A 240 -2.89 -24.74 21.99
CA GLN A 240 -1.91 -24.62 20.93
C GLN A 240 -2.60 -24.14 19.64
N ILE A 241 -2.17 -22.99 19.11
CA ILE A 241 -2.82 -22.34 17.95
C ILE A 241 -2.64 -23.13 16.66
N ALA A 242 -1.47 -23.77 16.48
CA ALA A 242 -1.15 -24.61 15.33
C ALA A 242 -0.26 -25.77 15.73
N GLY A 243 -0.13 -26.78 14.88
CA GLY A 243 0.65 -27.97 15.17
C GLY A 243 2.14 -27.75 15.40
N ASP A 244 2.67 -26.65 14.88
CA ASP A 244 4.07 -26.26 15.00
C ASP A 244 4.31 -25.09 15.96
N CYS A 245 3.27 -24.63 16.68
CA CYS A 245 3.33 -23.55 17.66
C CYS A 245 3.06 -24.11 19.06
N VAL A 246 4.10 -24.42 19.82
CA VAL A 246 3.93 -24.98 21.17
C VAL A 246 3.61 -23.89 22.17
N ASP A 247 2.47 -24.00 22.82
CA ASP A 247 1.87 -22.96 23.66
C ASP A 247 2.58 -22.81 24.99
N LEU A 248 3.13 -21.62 25.24
CA LEU A 248 3.85 -21.29 26.47
C LEU A 248 2.89 -20.94 27.60
N ASN A 249 3.24 -21.37 28.80
CA ASN A 249 2.50 -21.00 29.98
C ASN A 249 2.89 -19.57 30.43
N THR A 250 2.18 -18.59 29.89
CA THR A 250 2.43 -17.18 30.18
C THR A 250 1.95 -16.74 31.57
N GLU A 251 1.30 -17.59 32.33
CA GLU A 251 0.95 -17.39 33.72
C GLU A 251 2.09 -17.86 34.68
N ASN A 252 3.12 -18.49 34.13
CA ASN A 252 4.32 -18.87 34.84
C ASN A 252 5.29 -17.67 34.91
N PRO A 253 5.59 -17.10 36.10
CA PRO A 253 6.50 -15.95 36.22
C PRO A 253 7.89 -16.18 35.65
N TYR A 254 8.41 -17.43 35.68
CA TYR A 254 9.68 -17.74 35.06
C TYR A 254 9.65 -17.54 33.55
N VAL A 255 8.58 -18.01 32.89
CA VAL A 255 8.38 -17.84 31.43
C VAL A 255 8.27 -16.37 31.07
N THR A 256 7.40 -15.64 31.76
CA THR A 256 7.22 -14.20 31.46
C THR A 256 8.47 -13.38 31.71
N ASN A 257 9.18 -13.62 32.80
CA ASN A 257 10.44 -12.91 33.09
C ASN A 257 11.54 -13.26 32.09
N TYR A 258 11.60 -14.51 31.64
CA TYR A 258 12.54 -14.93 30.59
C TYR A 258 12.24 -14.18 29.26
N LEU A 259 10.99 -14.16 28.83
CA LEU A 259 10.58 -13.47 27.61
C LEU A 259 10.84 -11.95 27.70
N VAL A 260 10.51 -11.33 28.85
CA VAL A 260 10.82 -9.92 29.10
C VAL A 260 12.32 -9.65 29.05
N LYS A 261 13.14 -10.54 29.59
CA LYS A 261 14.59 -10.41 29.51
C LYS A 261 15.09 -10.46 28.07
N CYS A 262 14.61 -11.42 27.29
CA CYS A 262 15.05 -11.58 25.90
C CYS A 262 14.60 -10.40 25.02
N TYR A 263 13.33 -10.09 25.01
CA TYR A 263 12.80 -8.99 24.19
C TYR A 263 13.18 -7.60 24.72
N GLY A 264 13.47 -7.50 26.01
CA GLY A 264 14.02 -6.29 26.63
C GLY A 264 15.37 -5.86 26.05
N GLU A 265 16.19 -6.79 25.56
CA GLU A 265 17.45 -6.43 24.89
C GLU A 265 17.19 -5.62 23.60
N PHE A 266 16.14 -5.92 22.84
CA PHE A 266 15.78 -5.14 21.66
C PHE A 266 15.30 -3.72 22.01
N ILE A 267 14.62 -3.55 23.16
CA ILE A 267 14.30 -2.21 23.69
C ILE A 267 15.59 -1.43 23.99
N LYS A 268 16.59 -2.08 24.59
CA LYS A 268 17.90 -1.46 24.89
C LYS A 268 18.68 -1.11 23.62
N MET A 269 18.50 -1.85 22.54
CA MET A 269 19.07 -1.56 21.23
C MET A 269 18.44 -0.33 20.57
N GLY A 270 17.22 0.06 20.96
CA GLY A 270 16.53 1.23 20.42
C GLY A 270 15.35 0.92 19.51
N VAL A 271 14.81 -0.29 19.54
CA VAL A 271 13.55 -0.59 18.85
C VAL A 271 12.45 0.34 19.36
N ASP A 272 11.66 0.90 18.46
CA ASP A 272 10.68 1.96 18.77
C ASP A 272 9.34 1.41 19.24
N GLY A 273 9.07 0.14 18.96
CA GLY A 273 7.82 -0.50 19.37
C GLY A 273 7.80 -1.99 19.12
N PHE A 274 6.80 -2.64 19.69
CA PHE A 274 6.48 -4.05 19.45
C PHE A 274 5.11 -4.22 18.81
N ARG A 275 5.05 -5.02 17.75
CA ARG A 275 3.82 -5.74 17.38
C ARG A 275 3.87 -7.07 18.11
N ILE A 276 2.83 -7.41 18.85
CA ILE A 276 2.79 -8.63 19.64
C ILE A 276 1.85 -9.62 18.94
N ASP A 277 2.48 -10.65 18.41
CA ASP A 277 1.83 -11.77 17.75
C ASP A 277 0.88 -12.51 18.69
N THR A 278 -0.20 -13.05 18.14
CA THR A 278 -1.16 -13.91 18.86
C THR A 278 -1.57 -13.39 20.24
N SER A 279 -1.63 -12.08 20.44
CA SER A 279 -2.01 -11.48 21.74
C SER A 279 -3.39 -11.94 22.22
N GLY A 280 -4.29 -12.26 21.29
CA GLY A 280 -5.60 -12.83 21.62
C GLY A 280 -5.53 -14.21 22.30
N HIS A 281 -4.38 -14.87 22.27
CA HIS A 281 -4.14 -16.18 22.92
C HIS A 281 -3.43 -16.05 24.27
N ILE A 282 -3.21 -14.85 24.76
CA ILE A 282 -2.72 -14.55 26.11
C ILE A 282 -3.79 -13.73 26.82
N SER A 283 -4.01 -13.99 28.10
CA SER A 283 -5.02 -13.26 28.86
C SER A 283 -4.66 -11.77 28.99
N ARG A 284 -5.67 -10.89 28.94
CA ARG A 284 -5.47 -9.47 29.22
C ARG A 284 -4.80 -9.24 30.58
N LEU A 285 -5.16 -10.06 31.57
CA LEU A 285 -4.59 -9.97 32.92
C LEU A 285 -3.09 -10.21 32.92
N THR A 286 -2.60 -11.20 32.17
CA THR A 286 -1.16 -11.45 31.98
C THR A 286 -0.45 -10.25 31.39
N PHE A 287 -1.02 -9.63 30.35
CA PHE A 287 -0.46 -8.39 29.78
C PHE A 287 -0.38 -7.27 30.81
N ASN A 288 -1.48 -7.05 31.54
CA ASN A 288 -1.55 -5.96 32.52
C ASN A 288 -0.63 -6.14 33.72
N LYS A 289 -0.36 -7.41 34.11
CA LYS A 289 0.41 -7.74 35.32
C LYS A 289 1.87 -8.05 35.04
N ALA A 290 2.19 -8.66 33.90
CA ALA A 290 3.52 -9.16 33.62
C ALA A 290 4.24 -8.40 32.50
N PHE A 291 3.74 -8.40 31.27
CA PHE A 291 4.49 -7.92 30.11
C PHE A 291 4.53 -6.40 29.99
N VAL A 292 3.36 -5.75 29.93
CA VAL A 292 3.26 -4.31 29.64
C VAL A 292 4.01 -3.45 30.66
N PRO A 293 3.86 -3.63 31.99
CA PRO A 293 4.57 -2.78 32.95
C PRO A 293 6.10 -2.91 32.86
N GLN A 294 6.61 -4.10 32.58
CA GLN A 294 8.05 -4.35 32.49
C GLN A 294 8.64 -3.76 31.21
N PHE A 295 7.97 -3.94 30.06
CA PHE A 295 8.40 -3.34 28.80
C PHE A 295 8.38 -1.81 28.85
N ILE A 296 7.33 -1.22 29.42
CA ILE A 296 7.24 0.25 29.58
C ILE A 296 8.37 0.76 30.47
N ALA A 297 8.67 0.07 31.60
CA ALA A 297 9.74 0.47 32.48
C ALA A 297 11.11 0.42 31.80
N LEU A 298 11.39 -0.64 31.03
CA LEU A 298 12.61 -0.72 30.23
C LEU A 298 12.65 0.34 29.14
N ALA A 299 11.57 0.55 28.46
CA ALA A 299 11.47 1.54 27.39
C ALA A 299 11.73 2.97 27.92
N GLU A 300 11.22 3.32 29.09
CA GLU A 300 11.50 4.62 29.71
C GLU A 300 12.96 4.74 30.13
N GLN A 301 13.56 3.67 30.68
CA GLN A 301 14.97 3.66 31.05
C GLN A 301 15.92 3.88 29.85
N TYR A 302 15.55 3.40 28.66
CA TYR A 302 16.35 3.51 27.43
C TYR A 302 15.72 4.43 26.38
N LYS A 303 14.99 5.44 26.83
CA LYS A 303 14.27 6.38 25.95
C LYS A 303 15.21 7.20 25.06
N ASP A 304 16.43 7.45 25.50
CA ASP A 304 17.49 8.10 24.73
C ASP A 304 17.84 7.37 23.45
N LYS A 305 17.70 6.04 23.43
CA LYS A 305 17.94 5.21 22.22
C LYS A 305 16.93 5.45 21.12
N ARG A 306 15.77 6.03 21.44
CA ARG A 306 14.70 6.39 20.51
C ARG A 306 14.55 7.90 20.32
N ASN A 307 15.60 8.68 20.56
CA ASN A 307 15.57 10.13 20.49
C ASN A 307 14.44 10.77 21.33
N GLY A 308 14.12 10.18 22.48
CA GLY A 308 13.04 10.61 23.35
C GLY A 308 11.63 10.24 22.92
N GLY A 309 11.48 9.44 21.84
CA GLY A 309 10.19 8.95 21.37
C GLY A 309 9.53 7.97 22.33
N ASP A 310 8.20 7.96 22.33
CA ASP A 310 7.42 6.98 23.09
C ASP A 310 7.61 5.57 22.52
N PHE A 311 7.61 4.57 23.40
CA PHE A 311 7.64 3.16 23.01
C PHE A 311 6.22 2.68 22.74
N PHE A 312 5.97 2.11 21.57
CA PHE A 312 4.64 1.72 21.16
C PHE A 312 4.45 0.21 21.15
N MET A 313 3.34 -0.27 21.72
CA MET A 313 2.97 -1.67 21.68
C MET A 313 1.56 -1.83 21.15
N TYR A 314 1.39 -2.78 20.23
CA TYR A 314 0.06 -3.18 19.76
C TYR A 314 0.00 -4.68 19.52
N GLY A 315 -1.13 -5.24 19.90
CA GLY A 315 -1.36 -6.68 19.88
C GLY A 315 -2.24 -7.15 18.73
N GLU A 316 -1.97 -8.36 18.27
CA GLU A 316 -2.85 -9.09 17.38
C GLU A 316 -3.94 -9.79 18.22
N VAL A 317 -5.07 -9.13 18.41
CA VAL A 317 -6.26 -9.72 19.00
C VAL A 317 -7.22 -10.08 17.87
N CYS A 318 -6.92 -11.17 17.17
CA CYS A 318 -7.67 -11.62 16.01
C CYS A 318 -9.08 -12.05 16.44
N ALA A 319 -10.06 -11.20 16.17
CA ALA A 319 -11.47 -11.42 16.50
C ALA A 319 -12.36 -10.86 15.40
N ARG A 320 -13.36 -11.62 14.99
CA ARG A 320 -14.34 -11.21 13.96
C ARG A 320 -15.50 -10.42 14.53
N GLU A 321 -15.57 -10.32 15.83
CA GLU A 321 -16.69 -9.69 16.51
C GLU A 321 -16.69 -8.17 16.31
N ARG A 322 -17.86 -7.63 16.08
CA ARG A 322 -18.09 -6.19 15.86
C ARG A 322 -18.66 -5.51 17.10
N ASN A 323 -19.01 -6.32 18.10
CA ASN A 323 -19.56 -5.87 19.37
C ASN A 323 -18.45 -5.78 20.42
N VAL A 324 -18.81 -5.27 21.58
CA VAL A 324 -17.94 -5.15 22.75
C VAL A 324 -17.44 -6.50 23.22
N THR A 325 -18.30 -7.49 23.16
CA THR A 325 -17.98 -8.87 23.53
C THR A 325 -17.58 -9.67 22.29
N TYR A 326 -16.58 -10.51 22.43
CA TYR A 326 -16.28 -11.53 21.44
C TYR A 326 -17.05 -12.80 21.80
N ARG A 327 -18.12 -13.08 21.04
CA ARG A 327 -18.99 -14.25 21.24
C ARG A 327 -19.44 -14.44 22.69
N ASN A 328 -19.82 -13.32 23.32
CA ASN A 328 -20.25 -13.19 24.72
C ASN A 328 -19.09 -13.34 25.75
N HIS A 329 -17.83 -13.20 25.32
CA HIS A 329 -16.69 -13.20 26.22
C HIS A 329 -15.96 -11.86 26.13
N GLU A 330 -16.13 -11.02 27.11
CA GLU A 330 -15.64 -9.64 27.15
C GLU A 330 -14.13 -9.58 26.96
N ASN A 331 -13.40 -10.38 27.70
CA ASN A 331 -11.94 -10.37 27.70
C ASN A 331 -11.30 -10.94 26.41
N CYS A 332 -12.11 -11.50 25.53
CA CYS A 332 -11.65 -12.01 24.23
C CYS A 332 -11.79 -10.98 23.10
N SER A 333 -12.43 -9.84 23.38
CA SER A 333 -12.61 -8.76 22.40
C SER A 333 -11.35 -7.87 22.31
N PRO A 334 -10.96 -7.39 21.12
CA PRO A 334 -9.84 -6.45 20.97
C PRO A 334 -10.05 -5.15 21.73
N TYR A 335 -11.30 -4.74 21.96
CA TYR A 335 -11.62 -3.54 22.72
C TYR A 335 -11.06 -3.57 24.13
N TYR A 336 -11.17 -4.71 24.82
CA TYR A 336 -10.79 -4.86 26.23
C TYR A 336 -9.28 -4.83 26.44
N TYR A 337 -8.49 -5.25 25.48
CA TYR A 337 -7.02 -5.25 25.58
C TYR A 337 -6.44 -3.85 25.73
N THR A 338 -7.16 -2.81 25.29
CA THR A 338 -6.72 -1.42 25.44
C THR A 338 -6.99 -0.85 26.83
N TRP A 339 -7.71 -1.55 27.70
CA TRP A 339 -8.06 -1.13 29.03
C TRP A 339 -7.30 -1.86 30.11
N LYS A 340 -6.88 -1.13 31.16
CA LYS A 340 -6.35 -1.76 32.38
C LYS A 340 -7.45 -2.54 33.07
N GLU A 341 -7.07 -3.68 33.65
CA GLU A 341 -7.89 -4.41 34.59
C GLU A 341 -8.25 -3.52 35.77
N SER A 342 -9.52 -3.37 36.07
CA SER A 342 -10.02 -2.51 37.14
C SER A 342 -9.84 -3.13 38.54
N LYS A 343 -9.88 -4.45 38.64
CA LYS A 343 -9.70 -5.18 39.91
C LYS A 343 -8.23 -5.47 40.18
N ASN A 344 -7.87 -5.39 41.45
CA ASN A 344 -6.54 -5.71 41.90
C ASN A 344 -6.44 -7.20 42.24
N TYR A 345 -6.15 -8.03 41.25
CA TYR A 345 -5.82 -9.44 41.49
C TYR A 345 -4.44 -9.58 42.11
N ALA A 346 -4.33 -10.53 43.02
CA ALA A 346 -3.04 -10.98 43.52
C ALA A 346 -2.31 -11.71 42.37
N TRP A 347 -1.21 -11.13 41.95
CA TRP A 347 -0.36 -11.70 40.90
C TRP A 347 0.99 -12.07 41.50
N ASP A 348 1.38 -13.33 41.38
CA ASP A 348 2.63 -13.81 41.87
C ASP A 348 3.74 -13.50 40.85
N THR A 349 4.84 -12.96 41.33
CA THR A 349 6.02 -12.64 40.53
C THR A 349 7.19 -13.56 40.84
N SER A 350 7.02 -14.47 41.77
CA SER A 350 8.08 -15.43 42.18
C SER A 350 8.23 -16.55 41.15
N GLU A 351 9.44 -16.72 40.62
CA GLU A 351 9.77 -17.76 39.65
C GLU A 351 9.70 -19.18 40.23
N THR A 352 9.60 -19.31 41.56
CA THR A 352 9.50 -20.57 42.26
C THR A 352 8.07 -20.86 42.73
N SER A 353 7.13 -19.98 42.47
CA SER A 353 5.73 -20.11 42.86
C SER A 353 4.85 -19.97 41.64
N TRP A 354 3.83 -20.78 41.51
CA TRP A 354 2.96 -20.78 40.36
C TRP A 354 1.51 -20.51 40.75
N ASN A 355 1.28 -19.58 41.67
CA ASN A 355 -0.05 -19.25 42.13
C ASN A 355 -0.97 -18.75 40.99
N ASN A 356 -0.40 -18.01 40.03
CA ASN A 356 -1.14 -17.60 38.83
C ASN A 356 -1.62 -18.81 38.02
N ILE A 357 -0.76 -19.83 37.91
CA ILE A 357 -1.10 -21.10 37.24
C ILE A 357 -2.21 -21.81 38.01
N VAL A 358 -2.15 -21.83 39.32
CA VAL A 358 -3.15 -22.53 40.14
C VAL A 358 -4.52 -21.90 39.95
N VAL A 359 -4.59 -20.57 39.91
CA VAL A 359 -5.82 -19.82 39.62
C VAL A 359 -6.35 -20.20 38.25
N MET A 360 -5.47 -20.25 37.27
CA MET A 360 -5.81 -20.59 35.89
C MET A 360 -5.91 -22.11 35.67
N GLU A 361 -5.21 -22.90 36.45
CA GLU A 361 -5.18 -24.36 36.36
C GLU A 361 -6.45 -25.04 36.81
N GLY A 362 -7.10 -24.46 37.81
CA GLY A 362 -8.46 -24.88 38.14
C GLY A 362 -9.36 -24.81 36.92
N ALA A 363 -8.94 -24.12 35.94
CA ALA A 363 -9.60 -23.90 34.69
C ALA A 363 -9.22 -24.88 33.58
N LYS A 364 -8.06 -25.50 33.59
CA LYS A 364 -7.70 -26.51 32.58
C LYS A 364 -8.68 -27.68 32.58
N GLY A 365 -9.12 -28.10 33.77
CA GLY A 365 -10.15 -29.11 33.91
C GLY A 365 -11.58 -28.54 33.96
N ASN A 366 -11.72 -27.25 34.17
CA ASN A 366 -12.98 -26.55 34.31
C ASN A 366 -12.83 -25.06 33.98
N HIS A 367 -13.08 -24.71 32.74
CA HIS A 367 -12.99 -23.34 32.23
C HIS A 367 -13.80 -22.30 33.02
N THR A 368 -14.76 -22.76 33.83
CA THR A 368 -15.54 -21.91 34.72
C THR A 368 -14.67 -21.09 35.66
N ASN A 369 -13.56 -21.65 36.14
CA ASN A 369 -12.66 -20.93 37.04
C ASN A 369 -11.88 -19.82 36.35
N ILE A 370 -11.43 -20.02 35.13
CA ILE A 370 -10.78 -18.99 34.33
C ILE A 370 -11.78 -17.87 34.02
N THR A 371 -12.91 -18.26 33.48
CA THR A 371 -14.01 -17.34 33.18
C THR A 371 -14.36 -16.52 34.41
N SER A 372 -14.42 -17.18 35.57
CA SER A 372 -14.70 -16.54 36.84
C SER A 372 -13.64 -15.52 37.25
N VAL A 373 -12.35 -15.82 37.05
CA VAL A 373 -11.25 -14.88 37.37
C VAL A 373 -11.29 -13.65 36.47
N ASP A 374 -11.34 -13.85 35.20
CA ASP A 374 -11.34 -12.73 34.26
C ASP A 374 -12.69 -12.02 34.22
N ALA A 375 -13.79 -12.72 34.29
CA ALA A 375 -15.10 -12.11 34.39
C ALA A 375 -15.23 -11.25 35.64
N GLN A 376 -14.61 -11.67 36.76
CA GLN A 376 -14.54 -10.83 37.97
C GLN A 376 -13.73 -9.56 37.76
N GLY A 377 -12.69 -9.63 36.89
CA GLY A 377 -11.87 -8.48 36.52
C GLY A 377 -12.56 -7.52 35.58
N THR A 378 -13.66 -7.91 34.98
CA THR A 378 -14.40 -7.17 33.95
C THR A 378 -15.77 -6.70 34.38
N ASP A 379 -16.02 -6.58 35.67
CA ASP A 379 -17.30 -6.13 36.19
C ASP A 379 -17.85 -4.84 35.59
N ASP A 380 -17.00 -4.00 35.14
CA ASP A 380 -17.30 -2.75 34.47
C ASP A 380 -17.15 -2.84 32.93
N MET A 381 -17.05 -4.05 32.39
CA MET A 381 -16.75 -4.30 30.97
C MET A 381 -17.72 -5.25 30.28
N ASP A 382 -18.93 -5.37 30.76
CA ASP A 382 -20.01 -5.99 30.01
C ASP A 382 -20.59 -4.98 28.98
N ASP A 383 -21.52 -5.43 28.14
CA ASP A 383 -22.16 -4.58 27.14
C ASP A 383 -22.85 -3.34 27.75
N SER A 384 -23.23 -3.39 29.01
CA SER A 384 -23.87 -2.29 29.73
C SER A 384 -22.89 -1.46 30.55
N GLY A 385 -21.86 -2.09 31.11
CA GLY A 385 -20.87 -1.50 32.01
C GLY A 385 -19.49 -1.32 31.35
N MET A 386 -19.35 -1.58 30.06
CA MET A 386 -18.09 -1.37 29.32
C MET A 386 -17.60 0.05 29.54
N PRO A 387 -16.34 0.25 29.95
CA PRO A 387 -15.78 1.59 29.99
C PRO A 387 -15.85 2.21 28.60
N THR A 388 -16.55 3.30 28.52
CA THR A 388 -16.59 4.11 27.31
C THR A 388 -15.93 5.44 27.61
N SER A 389 -15.15 5.94 26.67
CA SER A 389 -14.77 7.33 26.76
C SER A 389 -16.00 8.19 26.55
N ASN A 390 -16.22 9.15 27.42
CA ASN A 390 -17.36 10.04 27.29
C ASN A 390 -17.25 10.83 25.98
N ASN A 391 -18.37 10.98 25.27
CA ASN A 391 -18.43 11.96 24.21
C ASN A 391 -18.34 13.35 24.83
N ALA A 392 -17.14 13.92 24.84
CA ALA A 392 -16.93 15.31 25.22
C ALA A 392 -17.11 16.22 24.01
N PHE A 393 -17.51 17.44 24.28
CA PHE A 393 -17.59 18.46 23.27
C PHE A 393 -16.24 19.19 23.16
N LEU A 394 -15.61 19.07 21.99
CA LEU A 394 -14.48 19.91 21.61
C LEU A 394 -15.03 21.07 20.77
N ASN A 395 -15.04 22.28 21.34
CA ASN A 395 -15.56 23.48 20.70
C ASN A 395 -16.99 23.31 20.13
N GLY A 396 -17.88 22.70 20.93
CA GLY A 396 -19.29 22.51 20.55
C GLY A 396 -19.59 21.26 19.74
N ASN A 397 -18.57 20.49 19.35
CA ASN A 397 -18.77 19.22 18.63
C ASN A 397 -18.56 18.04 19.56
N ALA A 398 -19.38 17.00 19.43
CA ALA A 398 -19.23 15.78 20.19
C ALA A 398 -18.10 14.92 19.58
N TYR A 399 -17.12 14.61 20.40
CA TYR A 399 -16.01 13.74 20.10
C TYR A 399 -15.77 12.75 21.23
N HIS A 400 -15.20 11.62 20.91
CA HIS A 400 -14.74 10.65 21.88
C HIS A 400 -13.66 11.28 22.79
N THR A 401 -13.71 11.03 24.10
CA THR A 401 -12.72 11.50 25.07
C THR A 401 -12.02 10.31 25.71
N PRO A 402 -10.75 10.04 25.36
CA PRO A 402 -9.98 8.97 25.96
C PRO A 402 -9.79 9.14 27.48
N ASP A 403 -9.80 8.02 28.21
CA ASP A 403 -9.40 7.95 29.60
C ASP A 403 -8.05 7.26 29.76
N TYR A 404 -6.97 8.01 29.55
CA TYR A 404 -5.61 7.49 29.65
C TYR A 404 -5.22 7.00 31.03
N SER A 405 -5.93 7.33 32.09
CA SER A 405 -5.68 6.76 33.41
C SER A 405 -5.96 5.25 33.46
N ARG A 406 -6.83 4.78 32.56
CA ARG A 406 -7.21 3.38 32.39
C ARG A 406 -6.60 2.71 31.18
N TYR A 407 -5.76 3.39 30.43
CA TYR A 407 -5.07 2.80 29.29
C TYR A 407 -4.11 1.70 29.75
N SER A 408 -4.19 0.54 29.12
CA SER A 408 -3.37 -0.63 29.48
C SER A 408 -1.89 -0.48 29.13
N GLY A 409 -1.54 0.42 28.23
CA GLY A 409 -0.23 0.49 27.60
C GLY A 409 -0.10 -0.39 26.36
N LEU A 410 -1.14 -1.15 26.04
CA LEU A 410 -1.24 -1.97 24.84
C LEU A 410 -2.36 -1.43 23.94
N SER A 411 -2.03 -1.09 22.72
CA SER A 411 -2.98 -0.88 21.63
C SER A 411 -3.21 -2.18 20.88
N VAL A 412 -4.01 -2.16 19.83
CA VAL A 412 -4.35 -3.35 19.06
C VAL A 412 -4.38 -3.06 17.57
N ILE A 413 -4.32 -4.11 16.76
CA ILE A 413 -4.78 -4.07 15.38
C ILE A 413 -6.30 -3.95 15.40
N ASP A 414 -6.85 -2.99 14.63
CA ASP A 414 -8.30 -2.76 14.53
C ASP A 414 -8.97 -3.85 13.69
N PHE A 415 -9.04 -5.06 14.22
CA PHE A 415 -9.64 -6.20 13.52
C PHE A 415 -11.10 -5.96 13.11
N PRO A 416 -11.95 -5.30 13.93
CA PRO A 416 -13.27 -4.92 13.46
C PRO A 416 -13.27 -4.09 12.16
N MET A 417 -12.33 -3.17 11.99
CA MET A 417 -12.17 -2.49 10.70
C MET A 417 -11.57 -3.39 9.64
N HIS A 418 -10.52 -4.11 9.96
CA HIS A 418 -9.82 -5.00 9.01
C HIS A 418 -10.78 -5.98 8.32
N TRP A 419 -11.58 -6.72 9.09
CA TRP A 419 -12.51 -7.69 8.52
C TRP A 419 -13.60 -7.07 7.63
N ASN A 420 -13.83 -5.77 7.75
CA ASN A 420 -14.82 -5.07 6.96
C ASN A 420 -14.23 -4.30 5.76
N PHE A 421 -12.93 -4.31 5.55
CA PHE A 421 -12.29 -3.62 4.41
C PHE A 421 -12.45 -4.33 3.06
N ARG A 422 -13.40 -5.26 2.92
CA ARG A 422 -13.82 -5.66 1.59
C ARG A 422 -14.20 -4.43 0.76
N THR A 423 -14.87 -3.48 1.39
CA THR A 423 -15.14 -2.15 0.85
C THR A 423 -15.02 -1.07 1.94
N ALA A 424 -14.71 0.15 1.56
CA ALA A 424 -14.68 1.28 2.50
C ALA A 424 -16.03 1.51 3.19
N ALA A 425 -17.15 1.21 2.51
CA ALA A 425 -18.49 1.33 3.09
C ALA A 425 -18.70 0.38 4.27
N GLU A 426 -18.24 -0.86 4.14
CA GLU A 426 -18.33 -1.85 5.22
C GLU A 426 -17.41 -1.47 6.37
N ALA A 427 -16.15 -1.08 6.08
CA ALA A 427 -15.22 -0.62 7.12
C ALA A 427 -15.74 0.61 7.86
N PHE A 428 -16.35 1.57 7.14
CA PHE A 428 -16.94 2.74 7.77
C PHE A 428 -18.19 2.42 8.59
N SER A 429 -18.88 1.30 8.33
CA SER A 429 -20.07 0.89 9.10
C SER A 429 -19.75 0.57 10.56
N VAL A 430 -18.50 0.18 10.89
CA VAL A 430 -18.05 -0.15 12.25
C VAL A 430 -17.51 1.05 13.03
N LYS A 431 -17.70 2.26 12.52
CA LYS A 431 -17.22 3.51 13.14
C LYS A 431 -17.65 3.69 14.61
N TYR A 432 -18.80 3.18 14.98
CA TYR A 432 -19.33 3.33 16.34
C TYR A 432 -18.58 2.49 17.38
N GLY A 433 -17.79 1.52 16.98
CA GLY A 433 -16.92 0.77 17.88
C GLY A 433 -15.78 1.58 18.50
N ASP A 434 -15.53 2.77 17.99
CA ASP A 434 -14.50 3.67 18.49
C ASP A 434 -14.58 3.91 20.01
N GLN A 435 -15.78 4.12 20.52
CA GLN A 435 -16.03 4.41 21.94
C GLN A 435 -15.63 3.26 22.89
N TYR A 436 -15.50 2.05 22.40
CA TYR A 436 -15.17 0.88 23.21
C TYR A 436 -13.67 0.67 23.37
N TYR A 437 -12.85 1.24 22.49
CA TYR A 437 -11.41 1.33 22.72
C TYR A 437 -11.10 2.43 23.75
N ASN A 438 -9.98 2.32 24.42
CA ASN A 438 -9.49 3.44 25.23
C ASN A 438 -9.24 4.66 24.35
N ASP A 439 -8.47 4.48 23.29
CA ASP A 439 -8.25 5.47 22.22
C ASP A 439 -7.96 4.79 20.89
N ALA A 440 -8.94 4.74 19.98
CA ALA A 440 -8.79 4.11 18.68
C ALA A 440 -7.81 4.85 17.74
N THR A 441 -7.36 6.06 18.09
CA THR A 441 -6.33 6.75 17.32
C THR A 441 -4.97 6.06 17.40
N TYR A 442 -4.76 5.22 18.42
CA TYR A 442 -3.58 4.36 18.58
C TYR A 442 -3.71 2.98 17.96
N ASN A 443 -4.87 2.59 17.45
CA ASN A 443 -5.01 1.29 16.79
C ASN A 443 -4.24 1.27 15.47
N VAL A 444 -3.64 0.14 15.14
CA VAL A 444 -3.04 -0.07 13.82
C VAL A 444 -4.09 -0.60 12.86
N VAL A 445 -4.18 0.00 11.68
CA VAL A 445 -5.20 -0.32 10.69
C VAL A 445 -4.56 -0.73 9.37
N TYR A 446 -4.98 -1.87 8.82
CA TYR A 446 -4.58 -2.32 7.51
C TYR A 446 -5.74 -2.97 6.74
N VAL A 447 -5.62 -3.05 5.43
CA VAL A 447 -6.58 -3.74 4.55
C VAL A 447 -6.20 -5.21 4.41
N ASP A 448 -4.99 -5.50 3.93
CA ASP A 448 -4.44 -6.86 3.89
C ASP A 448 -3.14 -6.98 4.69
N SER A 449 -2.75 -8.21 5.00
CA SER A 449 -1.54 -8.53 5.74
C SER A 449 -0.87 -9.77 5.17
N HIS A 450 0.11 -10.29 5.90
CA HIS A 450 0.79 -11.55 5.57
C HIS A 450 -0.03 -12.81 5.92
N ASP A 451 -1.18 -12.64 6.61
CA ASP A 451 -2.03 -13.74 7.07
C ASP A 451 -3.44 -13.70 6.48
N TYR A 452 -4.02 -12.49 6.36
CA TYR A 452 -5.44 -12.35 6.02
C TYR A 452 -5.71 -11.20 5.05
N ALA A 453 -6.76 -11.37 4.25
CA ALA A 453 -7.54 -10.32 3.63
C ALA A 453 -8.89 -10.15 4.35
N PRO A 454 -9.67 -9.09 4.08
CA PRO A 454 -10.97 -8.85 4.71
C PRO A 454 -11.99 -9.95 4.43
N ASP A 455 -12.97 -10.09 5.34
CA ASP A 455 -14.13 -10.97 5.12
C ASP A 455 -14.82 -10.67 3.78
N GLY A 456 -15.07 -11.70 2.98
CA GLY A 456 -15.74 -11.58 1.69
C GLY A 456 -14.89 -11.08 0.51
N ALA A 457 -13.66 -10.56 0.77
CA ALA A 457 -12.54 -10.68 -0.15
C ALA A 457 -11.90 -12.00 0.27
N PRO A 458 -11.64 -13.00 -0.60
CA PRO A 458 -11.19 -14.29 -0.11
C PRO A 458 -10.09 -14.14 0.91
N GLU A 459 -10.38 -14.50 2.15
CA GLU A 459 -9.58 -14.22 3.34
C GLU A 459 -8.15 -14.74 3.25
N SER A 460 -8.00 -15.93 2.65
CA SER A 460 -6.70 -16.58 2.48
C SER A 460 -5.88 -16.06 1.28
N GLN A 461 -6.32 -15.01 0.60
CA GLN A 461 -5.67 -14.47 -0.59
C GLN A 461 -5.23 -13.03 -0.37
N ARG A 462 -4.17 -12.58 -1.08
CA ARG A 462 -3.88 -11.15 -1.20
C ARG A 462 -5.12 -10.43 -1.73
N PHE A 463 -5.40 -9.26 -1.19
CA PHE A 463 -6.61 -8.49 -1.51
C PHE A 463 -6.85 -8.39 -3.02
N ASN A 464 -8.00 -8.89 -3.48
CA ASN A 464 -8.25 -9.10 -4.91
C ASN A 464 -9.39 -8.26 -5.49
N GLN A 465 -9.90 -7.29 -4.73
CA GLN A 465 -10.90 -6.37 -5.23
C GLN A 465 -10.31 -5.41 -6.27
N SER A 466 -11.15 -4.62 -6.92
CA SER A 466 -10.69 -3.66 -7.93
C SER A 466 -9.75 -2.61 -7.33
N GLN A 467 -8.88 -2.07 -8.16
CA GLN A 467 -7.87 -1.08 -7.74
C GLN A 467 -8.51 0.22 -7.24
N ASP A 468 -9.67 0.61 -7.76
CA ASP A 468 -10.45 1.75 -7.26
C ASP A 468 -11.06 1.47 -5.87
N THR A 469 -11.44 0.22 -5.59
CA THR A 469 -11.80 -0.22 -4.23
C THR A 469 -10.59 -0.13 -3.29
N TRP A 470 -9.42 -0.53 -3.75
CA TRP A 470 -8.17 -0.34 -3.01
C TRP A 470 -7.94 1.14 -2.67
N ALA A 471 -8.04 2.03 -3.66
CA ALA A 471 -7.84 3.46 -3.46
C ALA A 471 -8.84 4.06 -2.47
N GLU A 472 -10.10 3.64 -2.54
CA GLU A 472 -11.14 4.09 -1.60
C GLU A 472 -10.86 3.62 -0.17
N ASN A 473 -10.47 2.35 0.00
CA ASN A 473 -10.06 1.80 1.29
C ASN A 473 -8.85 2.54 1.87
N LEU A 474 -7.84 2.83 1.05
CA LEU A 474 -6.67 3.60 1.45
C LEU A 474 -7.03 5.03 1.85
N SER A 475 -7.89 5.71 1.09
CA SER A 475 -8.37 7.05 1.44
C SER A 475 -9.06 7.07 2.80
N LEU A 476 -9.88 6.06 3.10
CA LEU A 476 -10.51 5.91 4.42
C LEU A 476 -9.47 5.59 5.49
N MET A 477 -8.60 4.61 5.28
CA MET A 477 -7.60 4.15 6.24
C MET A 477 -6.66 5.27 6.69
N PHE A 478 -6.21 6.13 5.76
CA PHE A 478 -5.27 7.22 6.08
C PHE A 478 -5.94 8.44 6.73
N THR A 479 -7.25 8.58 6.65
CA THR A 479 -7.93 9.81 7.11
C THR A 479 -8.91 9.61 8.25
N PHE A 480 -9.40 8.37 8.46
CA PHE A 480 -10.50 8.14 9.39
C PHE A 480 -10.02 7.97 10.85
N ARG A 481 -9.38 6.86 11.21
CA ARG A 481 -8.87 6.64 12.57
C ARG A 481 -7.67 5.69 12.55
N GLY A 482 -6.89 5.70 13.61
CA GLY A 482 -5.78 4.81 13.83
C GLY A 482 -4.52 5.17 13.01
N ILE A 483 -3.53 4.31 13.09
CA ILE A 483 -2.23 4.41 12.45
C ILE A 483 -2.27 3.50 11.22
N PRO A 484 -2.20 4.04 9.99
CA PRO A 484 -2.30 3.23 8.79
C PRO A 484 -1.05 2.38 8.60
N CYS A 485 -1.27 1.13 8.21
CA CYS A 485 -0.23 0.16 7.92
C CYS A 485 -0.47 -0.48 6.55
N ILE A 486 0.56 -0.65 5.76
CA ILE A 486 0.52 -1.34 4.48
C ILE A 486 1.51 -2.50 4.48
N TYR A 487 1.08 -3.66 4.04
CA TYR A 487 1.92 -4.81 3.81
C TYR A 487 2.70 -4.65 2.49
N TYR A 488 3.96 -5.05 2.43
CA TYR A 488 4.82 -4.86 1.27
C TYR A 488 4.15 -5.35 -0.02
N GLY A 489 4.29 -4.56 -1.06
CA GLY A 489 3.73 -4.83 -2.38
C GLY A 489 2.26 -4.43 -2.56
N SER A 490 1.51 -4.11 -1.49
CA SER A 490 0.11 -3.65 -1.62
C SER A 490 -0.01 -2.34 -2.40
N GLU A 491 1.05 -1.55 -2.42
CA GLU A 491 1.15 -0.32 -3.18
C GLU A 491 1.14 -0.52 -4.71
N ILE A 492 1.30 -1.75 -5.17
CA ILE A 492 1.23 -2.12 -6.60
C ILE A 492 0.35 -3.35 -6.86
N GLU A 493 -0.49 -3.74 -5.91
CA GLU A 493 -1.31 -4.97 -5.99
C GLU A 493 -0.47 -6.25 -6.20
N PHE A 494 0.75 -6.26 -5.63
CA PHE A 494 1.67 -7.40 -5.79
C PHE A 494 1.02 -8.71 -5.39
N ARG A 495 1.12 -9.73 -6.27
CA ARG A 495 0.51 -11.07 -6.08
C ARG A 495 -1.00 -11.04 -5.80
N LYS A 496 -1.71 -10.07 -6.37
CA LYS A 496 -3.16 -9.93 -6.26
C LYS A 496 -3.88 -11.25 -6.45
N GLY A 497 -4.69 -11.66 -5.47
CA GLY A 497 -5.46 -12.90 -5.50
C GLY A 497 -4.65 -14.18 -5.26
N ALA A 498 -3.32 -14.10 -5.09
CA ALA A 498 -2.53 -15.25 -4.71
C ALA A 498 -2.83 -15.66 -3.26
N ILE A 499 -2.83 -16.97 -3.01
CA ILE A 499 -2.98 -17.51 -1.66
C ILE A 499 -1.83 -17.00 -0.79
N ILE A 500 -2.15 -16.43 0.37
CA ILE A 500 -1.17 -15.78 1.23
C ILE A 500 -0.22 -16.82 1.80
N ASP A 501 -0.75 -17.80 2.50
CA ASP A 501 0.03 -18.86 3.14
C ASP A 501 -0.73 -20.18 3.14
N GLN A 502 -0.06 -21.23 2.66
CA GLN A 502 -0.54 -22.62 2.78
C GLN A 502 0.59 -23.54 3.28
N GLY A 503 1.50 -23.00 4.06
CA GLY A 503 2.65 -23.76 4.50
C GLY A 503 3.47 -24.26 3.30
N PRO A 504 4.13 -25.41 3.41
CA PRO A 504 5.00 -25.93 2.37
C PRO A 504 4.27 -26.56 1.18
N GLN A 505 2.96 -26.40 1.03
CA GLN A 505 2.18 -26.97 -0.09
C GLN A 505 2.24 -26.12 -1.36
N ILE A 506 2.52 -24.82 -1.23
CA ILE A 506 2.62 -23.88 -2.36
C ILE A 506 4.05 -23.34 -2.41
N ALA A 507 4.59 -23.22 -3.62
CA ALA A 507 5.89 -22.60 -3.83
C ALA A 507 5.82 -21.12 -3.40
N LEU A 508 6.82 -20.65 -2.67
CA LEU A 508 6.84 -19.27 -2.15
C LEU A 508 6.68 -18.22 -3.25
N LYS A 509 7.30 -18.44 -4.42
CA LYS A 509 7.16 -17.55 -5.58
C LYS A 509 5.72 -17.42 -6.08
N ASP A 510 4.85 -18.38 -5.79
CA ASP A 510 3.45 -18.42 -6.22
C ASP A 510 2.49 -17.97 -5.12
N SER A 511 2.99 -17.72 -3.92
CA SER A 511 2.22 -17.31 -2.76
C SER A 511 2.11 -15.78 -2.64
N GLY A 512 1.24 -15.31 -1.75
CA GLY A 512 1.17 -13.92 -1.36
C GLY A 512 2.39 -13.42 -0.57
N ARG A 513 3.28 -14.32 -0.15
CA ARG A 513 4.58 -14.07 0.50
C ARG A 513 5.75 -14.23 -0.46
N ALA A 514 5.52 -14.08 -1.77
CA ALA A 514 6.58 -14.13 -2.77
C ALA A 514 7.64 -13.05 -2.54
N TYR A 515 8.83 -13.27 -3.11
CA TYR A 515 9.92 -12.30 -3.02
C TYR A 515 9.63 -11.03 -3.84
N PHE A 516 9.85 -9.87 -3.24
CA PHE A 516 9.48 -8.57 -3.82
C PHE A 516 10.64 -7.83 -4.49
N GLY A 517 11.88 -8.23 -4.23
CA GLY A 517 13.09 -7.49 -4.60
C GLY A 517 13.21 -7.10 -6.07
N GLY A 518 12.66 -7.90 -6.99
CA GLY A 518 12.67 -7.58 -8.42
C GLY A 518 11.98 -6.26 -8.77
N TYR A 519 10.93 -5.90 -8.03
CA TYR A 519 10.15 -4.66 -8.25
C TYR A 519 10.83 -3.41 -7.71
N ILE A 520 11.82 -3.56 -6.83
CA ILE A 520 12.51 -2.44 -6.18
C ILE A 520 14.00 -2.38 -6.51
N LYS A 521 14.42 -3.03 -7.61
CA LYS A 521 15.77 -2.86 -8.18
C LYS A 521 15.92 -1.47 -8.80
N GLY A 522 17.12 -0.91 -8.70
CA GLY A 522 17.46 0.41 -9.26
C GLY A 522 17.88 1.40 -8.19
N ASP A 523 18.21 2.61 -8.65
CA ASP A 523 18.73 3.67 -7.79
C ASP A 523 17.61 4.55 -7.28
N ILE A 524 17.75 5.01 -6.06
CA ILE A 524 16.86 5.98 -5.44
C ILE A 524 17.66 6.99 -4.61
N ASN A 525 17.27 8.24 -4.72
CA ASN A 525 17.79 9.32 -3.89
C ASN A 525 16.63 10.07 -3.25
N VAL A 526 16.52 10.00 -1.94
CA VAL A 526 15.43 10.58 -1.15
C VAL A 526 15.93 11.82 -0.42
N THR A 527 15.33 12.96 -0.72
CA THR A 527 15.65 14.23 -0.04
C THR A 527 14.80 14.47 1.19
N ASP A 528 13.58 13.90 1.22
CA ASP A 528 12.65 13.94 2.34
C ASP A 528 11.57 12.88 2.12
N PHE A 529 10.68 12.64 3.08
CA PHE A 529 9.54 11.72 2.93
C PHE A 529 8.68 12.10 1.73
N ALA A 530 8.41 11.12 0.87
CA ALA A 530 7.71 11.27 -0.40
C ALA A 530 8.34 12.28 -1.39
N LYS A 531 9.63 12.61 -1.25
CA LYS A 531 10.39 13.48 -2.17
C LYS A 531 11.68 12.80 -2.61
N TYR A 532 11.73 12.38 -3.83
CA TYR A 532 12.82 11.53 -4.35
C TYR A 532 13.03 11.70 -5.84
N THR A 533 14.15 11.13 -6.30
CA THR A 533 14.40 10.77 -7.70
C THR A 533 14.76 9.29 -7.74
N ALA A 534 14.30 8.56 -8.75
CA ALA A 534 14.52 7.13 -8.87
C ALA A 534 14.73 6.71 -10.32
N SER A 535 15.39 5.56 -10.54
CA SER A 535 15.59 4.93 -11.84
C SER A 535 15.39 3.41 -11.75
N GLY A 536 15.25 2.74 -12.88
CA GLY A 536 15.03 1.29 -12.94
C GLY A 536 13.64 0.87 -12.45
N ASN A 537 13.51 -0.39 -11.99
CA ASN A 537 12.23 -0.95 -11.56
C ASN A 537 11.63 -0.20 -10.38
N ILE A 538 12.44 0.28 -9.46
CA ILE A 538 11.99 1.08 -8.31
C ILE A 538 11.26 2.35 -8.76
N ALA A 539 11.69 3.01 -9.84
CA ALA A 539 11.02 4.17 -10.40
C ALA A 539 9.65 3.79 -10.99
N ALA A 540 9.57 2.67 -11.68
CA ALA A 540 8.31 2.16 -12.22
C ALA A 540 7.32 1.82 -11.11
N THR A 541 7.77 1.14 -10.05
CA THR A 541 6.97 0.80 -8.87
C THR A 541 6.44 2.05 -8.17
N LEU A 542 7.28 3.05 -7.94
CA LEU A 542 6.89 4.31 -7.32
C LEU A 542 5.95 5.16 -8.20
N SER A 543 5.92 4.90 -9.50
CA SER A 543 5.00 5.56 -10.45
C SER A 543 3.66 4.85 -10.58
N HIS A 544 3.47 3.72 -9.92
CA HIS A 544 2.18 3.03 -9.92
C HIS A 544 1.09 3.92 -9.30
N PRO A 545 -0.14 3.96 -9.86
CA PRO A 545 -1.20 4.84 -9.36
C PRO A 545 -1.49 4.71 -7.88
N LEU A 546 -1.51 3.49 -7.33
CA LEU A 546 -1.69 3.29 -5.89
C LEU A 546 -0.48 3.79 -5.08
N ALA A 547 0.75 3.57 -5.55
CA ALA A 547 1.95 4.09 -4.88
C ALA A 547 1.92 5.63 -4.81
N MET A 548 1.58 6.29 -5.91
CA MET A 548 1.42 7.76 -5.94
C MET A 548 0.27 8.24 -5.04
N HIS A 549 -0.82 7.48 -4.99
CA HIS A 549 -1.95 7.77 -4.09
C HIS A 549 -1.51 7.70 -2.62
N ILE A 550 -0.79 6.66 -2.24
CA ILE A 550 -0.23 6.47 -0.89
C ILE A 550 0.73 7.59 -0.53
N GLN A 551 1.63 7.97 -1.43
CA GLN A 551 2.54 9.10 -1.21
C GLN A 551 1.77 10.38 -0.87
N ARG A 552 0.72 10.67 -1.61
CA ARG A 552 -0.12 11.83 -1.37
C ARG A 552 -0.88 11.73 -0.06
N LEU A 553 -1.45 10.57 0.26
CA LEU A 553 -2.14 10.33 1.53
C LEU A 553 -1.21 10.51 2.73
N ASN A 554 0.02 9.99 2.64
CA ASN A 554 1.07 10.19 3.65
C ASN A 554 1.37 11.68 3.85
N GLN A 555 1.55 12.42 2.76
CA GLN A 555 1.82 13.87 2.81
C GLN A 555 0.67 14.65 3.46
N ILE A 556 -0.58 14.33 3.11
CA ILE A 556 -1.77 14.98 3.68
C ILE A 556 -1.88 14.66 5.16
N ARG A 557 -1.76 13.40 5.54
CA ARG A 557 -1.82 12.98 6.94
C ARG A 557 -0.73 13.66 7.76
N ALA A 558 0.49 13.73 7.27
CA ALA A 558 1.61 14.38 7.94
C ALA A 558 1.37 15.87 8.17
N ALA A 559 0.76 16.54 7.19
CA ALA A 559 0.51 17.98 7.27
C ALA A 559 -0.67 18.36 8.18
N VAL A 560 -1.57 17.41 8.51
CA VAL A 560 -2.82 17.68 9.23
C VAL A 560 -2.85 16.95 10.58
N PRO A 561 -2.52 17.60 11.69
CA PRO A 561 -2.52 16.98 13.03
C PRO A 561 -3.84 16.29 13.40
N ALA A 562 -4.98 16.83 12.98
CA ALA A 562 -6.30 16.23 13.18
C ALA A 562 -6.40 14.83 12.59
N LEU A 563 -5.78 14.56 11.43
CA LEU A 563 -5.81 13.23 10.81
C LEU A 563 -4.92 12.22 11.53
N ARG A 564 -3.88 12.68 12.21
CA ARG A 564 -2.95 11.83 12.96
C ARG A 564 -3.48 11.50 14.35
N LYS A 565 -3.84 12.51 15.12
CA LYS A 565 -4.12 12.42 16.57
C LYS A 565 -5.57 12.78 16.95
N GLY A 566 -6.34 13.29 16.01
CA GLY A 566 -7.68 13.79 16.29
C GLY A 566 -8.71 12.69 16.49
N GLN A 567 -9.65 12.95 17.36
CA GLN A 567 -10.87 12.18 17.46
C GLN A 567 -11.79 12.50 16.26
N TYR A 568 -12.75 11.64 15.94
CA TYR A 568 -13.67 11.87 14.83
C TYR A 568 -15.12 12.05 15.30
N SER A 569 -15.91 12.69 14.47
CA SER A 569 -17.36 12.80 14.64
C SER A 569 -18.05 12.75 13.28
N THR A 570 -19.17 12.04 13.21
CA THR A 570 -20.06 12.03 12.05
C THR A 570 -21.30 12.90 12.26
N SER A 571 -21.45 13.53 13.43
CA SER A 571 -22.55 14.44 13.73
C SER A 571 -22.59 15.62 12.78
N GLY A 572 -23.76 15.88 12.15
CA GLY A 572 -23.91 16.97 11.18
C GLY A 572 -23.19 16.75 9.85
N CYS A 573 -22.74 15.53 9.55
CA CYS A 573 -22.15 15.17 8.27
C CYS A 573 -23.19 14.46 7.41
N ASN A 574 -23.51 15.03 6.27
CA ASN A 574 -24.43 14.46 5.28
C ASN A 574 -23.62 14.09 4.03
N GLY A 575 -23.24 12.85 3.91
CA GLY A 575 -22.42 12.25 2.85
C GLY A 575 -22.09 10.81 3.22
N SER A 576 -21.87 9.94 2.24
CA SER A 576 -21.66 8.50 2.46
C SER A 576 -20.41 8.22 3.31
N PHE A 577 -19.32 8.92 3.03
CA PHE A 577 -18.06 8.81 3.75
C PHE A 577 -17.62 10.20 4.22
N ALA A 578 -18.44 10.83 5.04
CA ALA A 578 -18.18 12.17 5.54
C ALA A 578 -18.02 12.15 7.06
N PHE A 579 -16.96 12.76 7.54
CA PHE A 579 -16.65 12.88 8.96
C PHE A 579 -15.79 14.10 9.25
N LYS A 580 -15.77 14.48 10.51
CA LYS A 580 -14.94 15.56 11.06
C LYS A 580 -13.84 14.95 11.90
N ARG A 581 -12.65 15.54 11.88
CA ARG A 581 -11.52 15.19 12.74
C ARG A 581 -11.06 16.44 13.49
N ARG A 582 -10.81 16.33 14.77
CA ARG A 582 -10.23 17.44 15.53
C ARG A 582 -9.21 16.95 16.56
N TYR A 583 -8.12 17.69 16.65
CA TYR A 583 -7.11 17.53 17.66
C TYR A 583 -6.77 18.90 18.25
N THR A 584 -6.76 19.00 19.59
CA THR A 584 -6.44 20.23 20.31
C THR A 584 -5.49 19.93 21.47
N ASP A 585 -4.45 20.76 21.58
CA ASP A 585 -3.58 20.83 22.75
C ASP A 585 -3.23 22.30 23.05
N ASN A 586 -2.22 22.54 23.90
CA ASN A 586 -1.81 23.87 24.23
C ASN A 586 -1.33 24.70 23.03
N THR A 587 -0.77 24.06 22.02
CA THR A 587 -0.13 24.68 20.85
C THR A 587 -0.88 24.47 19.55
N THR A 588 -1.71 23.45 19.49
CA THR A 588 -2.37 22.97 18.28
C THR A 588 -3.89 23.08 18.41
N ASP A 589 -4.54 23.51 17.36
CA ASP A 589 -5.99 23.36 17.14
C ASP A 589 -6.20 23.07 15.67
N SER A 590 -6.21 21.78 15.31
CA SER A 590 -6.36 21.29 13.95
C SER A 590 -7.75 20.70 13.79
N TYR A 591 -8.53 21.24 12.85
CA TYR A 591 -9.89 20.80 12.57
C TYR A 591 -10.05 20.54 11.09
N ALA A 592 -10.41 19.31 10.72
CA ALA A 592 -10.53 18.86 9.36
C ALA A 592 -11.91 18.27 9.07
N LEU A 593 -12.44 18.58 7.89
CA LEU A 593 -13.66 18.03 7.31
C LEU A 593 -13.25 17.13 6.16
N VAL A 594 -13.63 15.86 6.22
CA VAL A 594 -13.22 14.85 5.24
C VAL A 594 -14.44 14.26 4.55
N THR A 595 -14.38 14.14 3.23
CA THR A 595 -15.31 13.35 2.44
C THR A 595 -14.56 12.55 1.38
N ILE A 596 -15.01 11.32 1.12
CA ILE A 596 -14.35 10.37 0.22
C ILE A 596 -15.38 9.90 -0.82
N SER A 597 -14.95 9.76 -2.07
CA SER A 597 -15.72 9.25 -3.22
C SER A 597 -17.01 9.97 -3.54
N GLY A 598 -17.41 10.95 -2.78
CA GLY A 598 -18.66 11.68 -2.95
C GLY A 598 -18.64 13.03 -2.27
N GLY A 599 -19.56 13.91 -2.67
CA GLY A 599 -19.78 15.19 -2.01
C GLY A 599 -20.42 15.02 -0.64
N ALA A 600 -20.32 16.05 0.20
CA ALA A 600 -20.92 16.09 1.52
C ALA A 600 -21.31 17.49 1.93
N THR A 601 -22.29 17.59 2.84
CA THR A 601 -22.60 18.82 3.56
C THR A 601 -22.29 18.62 5.04
N PHE A 602 -21.46 19.49 5.58
CA PHE A 602 -21.09 19.56 6.99
C PHE A 602 -21.88 20.68 7.65
N SER A 603 -22.54 20.36 8.78
CA SER A 603 -23.33 21.30 9.57
C SER A 603 -22.85 21.31 11.02
N GLY A 604 -23.11 22.41 11.73
CA GLY A 604 -22.61 22.58 13.09
C GLY A 604 -21.10 22.63 13.17
N ILE A 605 -20.45 23.25 12.17
CA ILE A 605 -19.00 23.45 12.12
C ILE A 605 -18.64 24.88 12.49
N GLU A 606 -17.40 25.09 12.86
CA GLU A 606 -16.91 26.42 13.22
C GLU A 606 -16.88 27.38 12.02
N ASN A 607 -17.19 28.64 12.26
CA ASN A 607 -17.03 29.70 11.27
C ASN A 607 -15.55 29.99 11.07
N GLY A 608 -15.16 30.29 9.85
CA GLY A 608 -13.78 30.56 9.50
C GLY A 608 -13.45 30.19 8.06
N THR A 609 -12.19 30.24 7.72
CA THR A 609 -11.69 29.90 6.41
C THR A 609 -11.16 28.48 6.40
N TYR A 610 -11.70 27.65 5.51
CA TYR A 610 -11.29 26.26 5.28
C TYR A 610 -10.57 26.14 3.95
N THR A 611 -9.43 25.47 3.94
CA THR A 611 -8.68 25.21 2.70
C THR A 611 -8.57 23.70 2.48
N ASP A 612 -8.93 23.24 1.29
CA ASP A 612 -8.80 21.83 0.91
C ASP A 612 -7.35 21.47 0.62
N CYS A 613 -6.84 20.45 1.29
CA CYS A 613 -5.47 19.96 1.11
C CYS A 613 -5.25 19.32 -0.27
N VAL A 614 -6.30 18.88 -0.96
CA VAL A 614 -6.20 18.17 -2.23
C VAL A 614 -6.15 19.15 -3.41
N THR A 615 -7.08 20.10 -3.45
CA THR A 615 -7.24 21.03 -4.59
C THR A 615 -6.68 22.42 -4.31
N GLY A 616 -6.56 22.81 -3.03
CA GLY A 616 -6.25 24.16 -2.60
C GLY A 616 -7.48 25.09 -2.61
N ASP A 617 -8.69 24.58 -2.90
CA ASP A 617 -9.91 25.36 -2.85
C ASP A 617 -10.15 25.92 -1.43
N THR A 618 -10.55 27.17 -1.36
CA THR A 618 -10.76 27.88 -0.10
C THR A 618 -12.20 28.34 0.03
N LYS A 619 -12.81 28.00 1.18
CA LYS A 619 -14.19 28.33 1.51
C LYS A 619 -14.27 29.13 2.80
N THR A 620 -15.07 30.16 2.84
CA THR A 620 -15.38 30.91 4.06
C THR A 620 -16.74 30.49 4.59
N VAL A 621 -16.74 29.98 5.82
CA VAL A 621 -17.95 29.59 6.56
C VAL A 621 -18.33 30.70 7.52
N THR A 622 -19.59 31.16 7.44
CA THR A 622 -20.14 32.21 8.31
C THR A 622 -21.41 31.80 9.04
N ASN A 623 -22.00 30.65 8.66
CA ASN A 623 -23.26 30.13 9.19
C ASN A 623 -23.16 28.70 9.70
N GLY A 624 -21.93 28.21 9.99
CA GLY A 624 -21.73 26.89 10.53
C GLY A 624 -22.02 25.74 9.57
N SER A 625 -22.02 25.99 8.25
CA SER A 625 -22.29 24.97 7.23
C SER A 625 -21.36 25.12 6.02
N LEU A 626 -20.92 23.96 5.48
CA LEU A 626 -20.09 23.89 4.27
C LEU A 626 -20.56 22.72 3.41
N SER A 627 -20.87 22.99 2.14
CA SER A 627 -21.09 21.95 1.14
C SER A 627 -19.86 21.79 0.27
N VAL A 628 -19.47 20.54 0.06
CA VAL A 628 -18.25 20.13 -0.64
C VAL A 628 -18.63 19.17 -1.77
N THR A 629 -18.02 19.34 -2.92
CA THR A 629 -18.11 18.40 -4.04
C THR A 629 -16.85 17.54 -4.09
N CYS A 630 -17.03 16.25 -4.31
CA CYS A 630 -15.96 15.28 -4.54
C CYS A 630 -16.49 14.23 -5.51
N ASN A 631 -15.79 13.97 -6.59
CA ASN A 631 -16.18 12.99 -7.59
C ASN A 631 -15.07 11.98 -7.81
N GLY A 632 -15.44 10.75 -8.14
CA GLY A 632 -14.53 9.65 -8.41
C GLY A 632 -14.25 8.78 -7.19
N LYS A 633 -14.36 7.46 -7.39
CA LYS A 633 -14.12 6.47 -6.34
C LYS A 633 -12.67 6.55 -5.88
N GLY A 634 -12.44 6.58 -4.57
CA GLY A 634 -11.13 6.74 -3.95
C GLY A 634 -10.64 8.20 -3.83
N ASN A 635 -11.24 9.16 -4.53
CA ASN A 635 -10.94 10.58 -4.34
C ASN A 635 -11.42 11.08 -2.97
N LEU A 636 -10.81 12.15 -2.51
CA LEU A 636 -11.19 12.75 -1.23
C LEU A 636 -11.06 14.28 -1.27
N ARG A 637 -11.66 14.91 -0.28
CA ARG A 637 -11.45 16.31 0.09
C ARG A 637 -11.15 16.36 1.57
N VAL A 638 -10.19 17.19 1.93
CA VAL A 638 -9.76 17.43 3.30
C VAL A 638 -9.70 18.94 3.52
N TYR A 639 -10.80 19.52 3.93
CA TYR A 639 -10.90 20.94 4.23
C TYR A 639 -10.45 21.19 5.66
N VAL A 640 -9.36 21.92 5.83
CA VAL A 640 -8.78 22.23 7.13
C VAL A 640 -9.07 23.68 7.50
N LEU A 641 -9.60 23.89 8.70
CA LEU A 641 -9.83 25.21 9.27
C LEU A 641 -8.50 25.92 9.54
N ASN A 642 -8.38 27.15 9.08
CA ASN A 642 -7.26 28.01 9.45
C ASN A 642 -7.53 28.62 10.83
N THR A 643 -6.91 28.08 11.86
CA THR A 643 -7.06 28.55 13.24
C THR A 643 -5.89 29.45 13.64
N THR A 644 -6.01 30.13 14.78
CA THR A 644 -4.93 30.96 15.34
C THR A 644 -3.74 30.15 15.84
N LYS A 645 -3.96 28.87 16.19
CA LYS A 645 -2.91 27.95 16.65
C LYS A 645 -2.31 27.12 15.52
N THR A 646 -3.12 26.77 14.51
CA THR A 646 -2.69 25.87 13.44
C THR A 646 -3.21 26.40 12.11
N ALA A 647 -2.29 26.80 11.25
CA ALA A 647 -2.62 27.22 9.89
C ALA A 647 -3.05 26.00 9.06
N ALA A 648 -4.02 26.20 8.18
CA ALA A 648 -4.34 25.21 7.16
C ALA A 648 -3.12 25.04 6.23
N PRO A 649 -2.70 23.79 5.90
CA PRO A 649 -1.47 23.58 5.13
C PRO A 649 -1.59 24.04 3.67
N GLY A 650 -2.81 24.28 3.18
CA GLY A 650 -3.06 24.57 1.79
C GLY A 650 -2.97 23.33 0.93
N LYS A 651 -2.82 23.50 -0.37
CA LYS A 651 -2.71 22.39 -1.32
C LYS A 651 -1.44 21.58 -1.10
N ILE A 652 -1.60 20.28 -0.98
CA ILE A 652 -0.51 19.31 -0.85
C ILE A 652 -0.24 18.71 -2.23
N GLY A 653 0.98 18.93 -2.74
CA GLY A 653 1.41 18.49 -4.06
C GLY A 653 1.20 19.55 -5.14
N THR A 654 1.86 19.38 -6.28
CA THR A 654 2.02 20.42 -7.32
C THR A 654 1.16 20.19 -8.55
N ASP A 655 0.68 18.98 -8.76
CA ASP A 655 0.11 18.52 -10.03
C ASP A 655 -1.32 18.96 -10.28
N GLY A 656 -2.01 19.70 -9.54
CA GLY A 656 -3.36 20.20 -9.79
C GLY A 656 -4.45 19.13 -10.00
N LYS A 657 -4.08 17.89 -10.14
CA LYS A 657 -4.99 16.77 -10.43
C LYS A 657 -5.54 16.18 -9.14
N TYR A 658 -6.57 15.37 -9.28
CA TYR A 658 -7.03 14.52 -8.20
C TYR A 658 -5.89 13.62 -7.71
N ILE A 659 -5.93 13.27 -6.44
CA ILE A 659 -5.01 12.29 -5.87
C ILE A 659 -5.12 10.98 -6.64
N TYR A 660 -6.33 10.59 -6.94
CA TYR A 660 -6.64 9.35 -7.60
C TYR A 660 -7.87 9.50 -8.49
N THR A 661 -7.86 8.83 -9.66
CA THR A 661 -9.00 8.73 -10.57
C THR A 661 -9.09 7.32 -11.11
N SER A 662 -10.31 6.81 -11.35
CA SER A 662 -10.51 5.46 -11.90
C SER A 662 -9.80 5.26 -13.24
N SER A 663 -9.69 6.30 -14.05
CA SER A 663 -9.00 6.26 -15.34
C SER A 663 -7.48 6.07 -15.22
N SER A 664 -6.87 6.46 -14.10
CA SER A 664 -5.43 6.24 -13.85
C SER A 664 -5.11 4.81 -13.42
N VAL A 665 -6.12 4.03 -13.07
CA VAL A 665 -6.00 2.69 -12.47
C VAL A 665 -5.77 1.61 -13.51
N ASN A 666 -6.40 1.71 -14.67
CA ASN A 666 -6.47 0.58 -15.61
C ASN A 666 -5.20 0.37 -16.43
N THR A 667 -4.30 1.33 -16.49
CA THR A 667 -3.12 1.27 -17.37
C THR A 667 -1.88 0.66 -16.72
N ALA A 668 -1.76 0.67 -15.41
CA ALA A 668 -0.54 0.22 -14.72
C ALA A 668 -0.60 -1.24 -14.22
N GLN A 669 -1.79 -1.83 -14.07
CA GLN A 669 -1.96 -3.15 -13.47
C GLN A 669 -1.26 -4.27 -14.26
N LYS A 670 -1.15 -4.15 -15.58
CA LYS A 670 -0.52 -5.15 -16.44
C LYS A 670 0.99 -5.26 -16.28
N SER A 671 1.65 -4.22 -15.79
CA SER A 671 3.11 -4.19 -15.61
C SER A 671 3.58 -4.95 -14.37
N TYR A 672 2.64 -5.34 -13.48
CA TYR A 672 2.93 -5.88 -12.15
C TYR A 672 2.08 -7.11 -11.82
N ASP A 673 1.80 -7.94 -12.82
CA ASP A 673 0.95 -9.13 -12.68
C ASP A 673 1.62 -10.29 -11.92
N GLY A 674 2.81 -10.06 -11.39
CA GLY A 674 3.59 -11.06 -10.68
C GLY A 674 4.35 -12.02 -11.58
N THR A 675 4.27 -11.86 -12.90
CA THR A 675 5.01 -12.68 -13.88
C THR A 675 6.33 -12.03 -14.30
N GLN A 676 6.64 -10.83 -13.83
CA GLN A 676 7.98 -10.27 -13.96
C GLN A 676 8.92 -11.08 -13.07
N GLU A 677 9.34 -12.20 -13.59
CA GLU A 677 10.41 -12.95 -13.00
C GLU A 677 11.62 -12.04 -12.89
N GLU A 678 12.25 -12.10 -11.74
CA GLU A 678 13.62 -11.68 -11.62
C GLU A 678 14.40 -12.35 -12.72
N SER A 679 14.85 -11.57 -13.69
CA SER A 679 15.90 -12.03 -14.56
C SER A 679 17.06 -12.38 -13.65
N SER A 680 17.19 -13.65 -13.39
CA SER A 680 18.27 -14.36 -12.75
C SER A 680 19.53 -13.54 -12.50
N ASP A 681 19.73 -13.11 -11.24
CA ASP A 681 21.08 -12.98 -10.71
C ASP A 681 21.66 -14.39 -10.42
N ASN A 682 21.61 -15.28 -11.40
CA ASN A 682 22.36 -16.51 -11.41
C ASN A 682 23.75 -16.26 -12.00
N ASN A 683 24.60 -15.56 -11.23
CA ASN A 683 26.04 -15.67 -11.37
C ASN A 683 26.58 -16.77 -10.45
N GLY A 684 26.22 -17.97 -10.73
CA GLY A 684 26.73 -19.19 -10.12
C GLY A 684 26.92 -20.25 -11.19
N ASN A 685 27.95 -20.07 -11.97
CA ASN A 685 28.73 -21.05 -12.74
C ASN A 685 28.14 -22.45 -12.90
N SER A 686 27.55 -22.74 -14.06
CA SER A 686 27.81 -24.00 -14.79
C SER A 686 27.33 -23.92 -16.24
N GLY A 687 28.24 -23.94 -17.15
CA GLY A 687 28.31 -24.54 -18.46
C GLY A 687 27.16 -24.41 -19.44
N GLY A 688 27.33 -23.52 -20.44
CA GLY A 688 26.99 -23.82 -21.80
C GLY A 688 25.57 -23.55 -22.28
N GLY A 689 25.36 -22.37 -22.83
CA GLY A 689 24.26 -22.05 -23.71
C GLY A 689 24.06 -20.54 -23.77
N ASN A 690 24.60 -19.89 -24.76
CA ASN A 690 24.41 -18.46 -25.05
C ASN A 690 22.92 -18.19 -25.24
N ASN A 691 22.28 -17.51 -24.29
CA ASN A 691 21.16 -16.63 -24.56
C ASN A 691 21.53 -15.27 -23.98
N GLU A 692 21.91 -14.35 -24.86
CA GLU A 692 21.98 -12.92 -24.55
C GLU A 692 20.59 -12.44 -24.11
N PRO A 693 20.51 -11.39 -23.26
CA PRO A 693 19.24 -10.78 -22.92
C PRO A 693 18.58 -10.29 -24.20
N GLU A 694 17.31 -10.66 -24.41
CA GLU A 694 16.50 -10.19 -25.53
C GLU A 694 16.48 -8.67 -25.51
N GLU A 695 17.19 -8.07 -26.44
CA GLU A 695 17.20 -6.63 -26.68
C GLU A 695 15.77 -6.23 -27.08
N VAL A 696 15.11 -5.41 -26.28
CA VAL A 696 13.80 -4.85 -26.64
C VAL A 696 14.03 -3.89 -27.81
N ILE A 697 13.74 -4.34 -29.02
CA ILE A 697 13.86 -3.55 -30.23
C ILE A 697 12.66 -2.58 -30.29
N PRO A 698 12.88 -1.25 -30.21
CA PRO A 698 11.77 -0.32 -30.41
C PRO A 698 11.09 -0.55 -31.77
N PRO A 699 9.77 -0.43 -31.91
CA PRO A 699 9.11 -0.55 -33.18
C PRO A 699 9.53 0.59 -34.11
N THR A 700 10.37 0.27 -35.07
CA THR A 700 10.90 1.21 -36.08
C THR A 700 10.64 0.65 -37.47
N ILE A 701 10.47 1.54 -38.46
CA ILE A 701 10.38 1.25 -39.87
C ILE A 701 11.56 1.88 -40.56
N GLU A 702 12.23 1.17 -41.46
CA GLU A 702 13.36 1.72 -42.25
C GLU A 702 12.85 2.43 -43.50
N ASP A 703 13.69 3.32 -44.06
CA ASP A 703 13.35 4.06 -45.26
C ASP A 703 13.08 3.10 -46.43
N GLY A 704 11.89 3.20 -47.01
CA GLY A 704 11.42 2.32 -48.08
C GLY A 704 10.87 0.94 -47.61
N GLU A 705 10.92 0.64 -46.34
CA GLU A 705 10.34 -0.59 -45.77
C GLU A 705 8.79 -0.53 -45.79
N GLN A 706 8.18 -1.65 -46.12
CA GLN A 706 6.73 -1.83 -45.95
C GLN A 706 6.47 -2.83 -44.83
N ALA A 707 6.07 -2.30 -43.69
CA ALA A 707 5.89 -3.09 -42.47
C ALA A 707 4.67 -2.64 -41.66
N ILE A 708 4.17 -3.53 -40.82
CA ILE A 708 3.11 -3.27 -39.83
C ILE A 708 3.49 -3.90 -38.49
N PHE A 709 2.90 -3.36 -37.45
CA PHE A 709 3.15 -3.78 -36.08
C PHE A 709 1.84 -4.19 -35.43
N PHE A 710 1.91 -5.20 -34.57
CA PHE A 710 0.77 -5.67 -33.81
C PHE A 710 1.13 -5.82 -32.34
N GLU A 711 0.36 -5.17 -31.50
CA GLU A 711 0.41 -5.34 -30.06
C GLU A 711 -0.66 -6.36 -29.65
N ASN A 712 -0.23 -7.50 -29.12
CA ASN A 712 -1.12 -8.56 -28.71
C ASN A 712 -1.82 -8.24 -27.36
N THR A 713 -2.68 -7.24 -27.37
CA THR A 713 -3.46 -6.82 -26.18
C THR A 713 -4.51 -7.84 -25.77
N ALA A 714 -4.86 -8.78 -26.62
CA ALA A 714 -5.80 -9.86 -26.30
C ALA A 714 -5.16 -11.02 -25.57
N GLY A 715 -3.83 -11.01 -25.36
CA GLY A 715 -3.11 -12.04 -24.62
C GLY A 715 -3.12 -13.43 -25.31
N TRP A 716 -3.16 -13.46 -26.63
CA TRP A 716 -3.13 -14.74 -27.36
C TRP A 716 -1.80 -15.46 -27.11
N SER A 717 -1.87 -16.72 -26.79
CA SER A 717 -0.69 -17.58 -26.67
C SER A 717 -0.18 -18.05 -28.04
N GLY A 718 1.14 -18.22 -28.16
CA GLY A 718 1.81 -18.68 -29.38
C GLY A 718 2.25 -17.54 -30.32
N ASN A 719 2.71 -17.90 -31.50
CA ASN A 719 3.19 -16.93 -32.49
C ASN A 719 2.03 -16.14 -33.10
N ILE A 720 2.24 -14.85 -33.30
CA ILE A 720 1.31 -14.02 -34.06
C ILE A 720 1.63 -14.17 -35.56
N ASN A 721 0.60 -14.41 -36.34
CA ASN A 721 0.65 -14.43 -37.79
C ASN A 721 -0.20 -13.30 -38.35
N VAL A 722 0.09 -12.90 -39.57
CA VAL A 722 -0.68 -11.94 -40.32
C VAL A 722 -1.06 -12.46 -41.70
N TRP A 723 -2.27 -12.13 -42.11
CA TRP A 723 -2.79 -12.34 -43.43
C TRP A 723 -3.06 -11.00 -44.10
N VAL A 724 -2.46 -10.75 -45.28
CA VAL A 724 -2.58 -9.47 -46.00
C VAL A 724 -3.00 -9.73 -47.43
N TRP A 725 -4.09 -9.10 -47.85
CA TRP A 725 -4.63 -9.32 -49.22
C TRP A 725 -5.07 -8.00 -49.87
N SER A 726 -5.09 -7.96 -51.19
CA SER A 726 -5.55 -6.79 -51.92
C SER A 726 -7.09 -6.69 -51.89
N LEU A 727 -7.61 -5.51 -51.52
CA LEU A 727 -9.05 -5.24 -51.61
C LEU A 727 -9.52 -4.94 -53.03
N ASN A 728 -8.58 -4.60 -53.94
CA ASN A 728 -8.88 -4.38 -55.33
C ASN A 728 -8.94 -5.69 -56.15
N ASN A 729 -8.23 -6.74 -55.72
CA ASN A 729 -8.17 -8.02 -56.36
C ASN A 729 -7.91 -9.11 -55.32
N THR A 730 -8.96 -9.81 -54.91
CA THR A 730 -8.90 -10.79 -53.83
C THR A 730 -8.03 -12.02 -54.14
N ASN A 731 -7.58 -12.20 -55.39
CA ASN A 731 -6.64 -13.23 -55.75
C ASN A 731 -5.17 -12.87 -55.42
N ILE A 732 -4.91 -11.62 -55.02
CA ILE A 732 -3.57 -11.17 -54.62
C ILE A 732 -3.48 -11.29 -53.11
N ASN A 733 -2.55 -12.13 -52.66
CA ASN A 733 -2.19 -12.32 -51.25
C ASN A 733 -0.74 -11.96 -51.07
N TYR A 734 -0.49 -10.87 -50.30
CA TYR A 734 0.86 -10.34 -50.06
C TYR A 734 1.68 -11.17 -49.06
N THR A 735 1.01 -11.95 -48.22
CA THR A 735 1.67 -12.88 -47.28
C THR A 735 2.05 -14.22 -47.91
N GLY A 736 1.55 -14.52 -49.13
CA GLY A 736 1.80 -15.78 -49.80
C GLY A 736 1.25 -17.00 -49.05
N GLY A 737 1.15 -18.14 -49.74
CA GLY A 737 0.73 -19.40 -49.12
C GLY A 737 -0.75 -19.45 -48.68
N ASN A 738 -1.03 -20.27 -47.67
CA ASN A 738 -2.35 -20.53 -47.11
C ASN A 738 -2.51 -19.86 -45.73
N TRP A 739 -3.77 -19.75 -45.28
CA TRP A 739 -4.07 -19.39 -43.92
C TRP A 739 -3.27 -20.26 -42.92
N PRO A 740 -2.67 -19.71 -41.85
CA PRO A 740 -2.91 -18.43 -41.22
C PRO A 740 -2.01 -17.24 -41.70
N GLY A 741 -1.35 -17.38 -42.85
CA GLY A 741 -0.47 -16.37 -43.39
C GLY A 741 0.98 -16.49 -42.91
N GLN A 742 1.69 -15.38 -42.78
CA GLN A 742 3.08 -15.34 -42.36
C GLN A 742 3.20 -15.02 -40.86
N ALA A 743 4.21 -15.62 -40.20
CA ALA A 743 4.54 -15.30 -38.81
C ALA A 743 5.16 -13.92 -38.72
N CYS A 744 4.74 -13.17 -37.74
CA CYS A 744 5.35 -11.90 -37.37
C CYS A 744 6.59 -12.14 -36.50
N THR A 745 7.55 -11.23 -36.57
CA THR A 745 8.74 -11.22 -35.72
C THR A 745 8.40 -10.57 -34.38
N TYR A 746 8.70 -11.20 -33.28
CA TYR A 746 8.53 -10.64 -31.94
C TYR A 746 9.60 -9.59 -31.65
N LEU A 747 9.20 -8.39 -31.21
CA LEU A 747 10.09 -7.29 -30.86
C LEU A 747 10.24 -7.05 -29.34
N GLY A 748 9.62 -7.88 -28.52
CA GLY A 748 9.47 -7.64 -27.08
C GLY A 748 8.18 -6.90 -26.73
N ASN A 749 7.81 -6.86 -25.44
CA ASN A 749 6.63 -6.14 -24.90
C ASN A 749 5.31 -6.45 -25.60
N ASN A 750 5.07 -7.72 -25.99
CA ASN A 750 3.90 -8.15 -26.75
C ASN A 750 3.72 -7.44 -28.10
N ILE A 751 4.78 -6.90 -28.68
CA ILE A 751 4.78 -6.25 -29.97
C ILE A 751 5.40 -7.18 -31.00
N TRP A 752 4.75 -7.29 -32.15
CA TRP A 752 5.13 -8.13 -33.26
C TRP A 752 5.22 -7.28 -34.51
N LYS A 753 6.22 -7.50 -35.36
CA LYS A 753 6.43 -6.81 -36.64
C LYS A 753 6.29 -7.80 -37.78
N TRP A 754 5.59 -7.42 -38.83
CA TRP A 754 5.66 -8.09 -40.11
C TRP A 754 6.13 -7.13 -41.17
N THR A 755 7.14 -7.57 -41.96
CA THR A 755 7.73 -6.80 -43.03
C THR A 755 7.43 -7.49 -44.34
N PHE A 756 6.95 -6.73 -45.33
CA PHE A 756 6.74 -7.22 -46.68
C PHE A 756 8.08 -7.27 -47.45
N THR A 757 8.39 -8.43 -47.99
CA THR A 757 9.63 -8.69 -48.71
C THR A 757 9.53 -8.67 -50.23
N GLY A 758 8.33 -8.41 -50.78
CA GLY A 758 8.08 -8.29 -52.19
C GLY A 758 8.49 -6.94 -52.75
N ASN A 759 8.56 -6.87 -54.12
CA ASN A 759 8.92 -5.65 -54.81
C ASN A 759 7.74 -4.73 -55.13
N GLU A 760 6.54 -5.10 -54.76
CA GLU A 760 5.33 -4.36 -55.05
C GLU A 760 5.01 -3.39 -53.91
N THR A 761 4.35 -2.28 -54.23
CA THR A 761 3.84 -1.39 -53.18
C THR A 761 2.45 -1.88 -52.73
N ILE A 762 2.33 -2.21 -51.46
CA ILE A 762 1.03 -2.57 -50.90
C ILE A 762 0.14 -1.33 -50.79
N SER A 763 -0.97 -1.33 -51.52
CA SER A 763 -1.95 -0.25 -51.47
C SER A 763 -3.36 -0.87 -51.43
N ASN A 764 -4.29 -0.24 -50.71
CA ASN A 764 -5.67 -0.69 -50.55
C ASN A 764 -5.76 -2.20 -50.23
N ALA A 765 -5.15 -2.59 -49.10
CA ALA A 765 -5.12 -3.98 -48.66
C ALA A 765 -5.86 -4.17 -47.33
N GLY A 766 -6.41 -5.37 -47.16
CA GLY A 766 -6.94 -5.86 -45.90
C GLY A 766 -5.87 -6.60 -45.11
N ILE A 767 -5.94 -6.55 -43.79
CA ILE A 767 -5.06 -7.30 -42.88
C ILE A 767 -5.85 -7.96 -41.75
N VAL A 768 -5.42 -9.16 -41.35
CA VAL A 768 -5.90 -9.86 -40.18
C VAL A 768 -4.72 -10.42 -39.41
N PHE A 769 -4.64 -10.11 -38.13
CA PHE A 769 -3.69 -10.80 -37.24
C PHE A 769 -4.38 -12.00 -36.60
N ASN A 770 -3.62 -13.05 -36.33
CA ASN A 770 -4.15 -14.28 -35.74
C ASN A 770 -3.04 -15.07 -35.00
N ASN A 771 -3.44 -16.01 -34.16
CA ASN A 771 -2.52 -16.88 -33.44
C ASN A 771 -2.32 -18.28 -34.05
N GLY A 772 -2.84 -18.51 -35.26
CA GLY A 772 -2.78 -19.79 -35.94
C GLY A 772 -3.64 -20.91 -35.32
N SER A 773 -4.30 -20.68 -34.18
CA SER A 773 -5.07 -21.69 -33.43
C SER A 773 -6.51 -21.27 -33.13
N GLY A 774 -7.06 -20.33 -33.92
CA GLY A 774 -8.48 -19.97 -33.88
C GLY A 774 -8.81 -18.56 -33.36
N ALA A 775 -7.89 -17.87 -32.71
CA ALA A 775 -8.06 -16.45 -32.34
C ALA A 775 -7.56 -15.58 -33.49
N GLN A 776 -8.35 -14.57 -33.86
CA GLN A 776 -8.00 -13.59 -34.89
C GLN A 776 -8.66 -12.23 -34.62
N THR A 777 -8.12 -11.15 -35.22
CA THR A 777 -8.76 -9.84 -35.25
C THR A 777 -9.90 -9.79 -36.26
N ASN A 778 -10.66 -8.70 -36.23
CA ASN A 778 -11.45 -8.28 -37.36
C ASN A 778 -10.53 -7.92 -38.54
N ASP A 779 -11.11 -7.74 -39.74
CA ASP A 779 -10.40 -7.24 -40.89
C ASP A 779 -10.06 -5.77 -40.70
N PHE A 780 -8.78 -5.42 -40.78
CA PHE A 780 -8.30 -4.02 -40.71
C PHE A 780 -7.82 -3.59 -42.08
N THR A 781 -7.62 -2.27 -42.24
CA THR A 781 -7.05 -1.70 -43.46
C THR A 781 -5.54 -1.52 -43.30
N TRP A 782 -4.77 -1.86 -44.34
CA TRP A 782 -3.35 -1.67 -44.40
C TRP A 782 -2.95 -0.19 -44.35
N THR A 783 -2.03 0.15 -43.48
CA THR A 783 -1.27 1.42 -43.47
C THR A 783 0.18 1.07 -43.30
N ASN A 784 1.09 1.57 -44.17
CA ASN A 784 2.52 1.32 -44.00
C ASN A 784 3.01 1.97 -42.71
N GLY A 785 3.80 1.25 -41.90
CA GLY A 785 4.16 1.65 -40.55
C GLY A 785 3.00 1.55 -39.54
N GLY A 786 1.85 1.01 -39.93
CA GLY A 786 0.67 0.92 -39.07
C GLY A 786 0.93 0.06 -37.84
N TYR A 787 0.60 0.57 -36.68
CA TYR A 787 0.63 -0.11 -35.40
C TYR A 787 -0.80 -0.43 -35.01
N TYR A 788 -1.08 -1.69 -34.77
CA TYR A 788 -2.41 -2.22 -34.53
C TYR A 788 -2.47 -2.96 -33.19
N ASN A 789 -3.64 -3.12 -32.64
CA ASN A 789 -3.95 -4.04 -31.56
C ASN A 789 -5.19 -4.86 -31.88
N ALA A 790 -5.68 -5.68 -30.92
CA ALA A 790 -6.85 -6.51 -31.13
C ALA A 790 -8.13 -5.73 -31.49
N ASN A 791 -8.17 -4.43 -31.18
CA ASN A 791 -9.34 -3.56 -31.42
C ASN A 791 -9.23 -2.71 -32.70
N GLY A 792 -8.05 -2.66 -33.37
CA GLY A 792 -7.86 -1.93 -34.60
C GLY A 792 -6.54 -1.18 -34.73
N TYR A 793 -6.51 -0.24 -35.64
CA TYR A 793 -5.38 0.67 -35.87
C TYR A 793 -5.21 1.63 -34.67
N VAL A 794 -3.96 1.80 -34.24
CA VAL A 794 -3.61 2.65 -33.08
C VAL A 794 -2.85 3.90 -33.54
N LYS A 795 -1.77 3.75 -34.33
CA LYS A 795 -0.89 4.83 -34.76
C LYS A 795 -0.03 4.38 -35.94
N THR A 796 0.72 5.31 -36.56
CA THR A 796 1.78 4.99 -37.53
C THR A 796 3.16 5.16 -36.86
N ILE A 797 4.07 4.23 -37.09
CA ILE A 797 5.48 4.32 -36.72
C ILE A 797 6.21 4.97 -37.87
N GLY A 798 6.91 6.11 -37.62
CA GLY A 798 7.72 6.83 -38.64
C GLY A 798 9.10 6.21 -38.86
N ASP A 799 9.69 6.44 -40.00
CA ASP A 799 11.12 6.17 -40.28
C ASP A 799 11.97 7.00 -39.32
N GLY A 800 12.96 6.39 -38.70
CA GLY A 800 13.81 7.01 -37.67
C GLY A 800 14.68 8.19 -38.08
N ASN A 801 14.35 8.93 -39.16
CA ASN A 801 15.13 10.02 -39.74
C ASN A 801 14.33 11.33 -39.69
N SER A 802 14.36 12.05 -38.57
CA SER A 802 13.81 13.40 -38.49
C SER A 802 14.90 14.47 -38.54
N ASN A 803 15.28 14.92 -39.75
CA ASN A 803 15.87 16.22 -39.98
C ASN A 803 15.22 16.80 -41.23
N THR A 804 14.10 17.47 -41.07
CA THR A 804 13.61 18.48 -42.03
C THR A 804 12.67 19.47 -41.36
N PRO A 805 12.70 20.75 -41.79
CA PRO A 805 12.09 21.84 -41.04
C PRO A 805 10.56 21.89 -41.23
N GLU A 806 9.91 22.46 -40.24
CA GLU A 806 8.49 22.71 -40.16
C GLU A 806 7.90 23.38 -41.41
N ILE A 807 6.83 22.82 -41.94
CA ILE A 807 5.86 23.50 -42.76
C ILE A 807 4.49 23.40 -42.03
N PRO A 808 3.73 24.50 -41.92
CA PRO A 808 2.61 24.59 -41.03
C PRO A 808 1.34 24.00 -41.62
N ASP A 809 0.50 23.50 -40.70
CA ASP A 809 -0.93 23.31 -40.76
C ASP A 809 -1.53 22.26 -41.72
N THR A 810 -1.60 21.04 -41.21
CA THR A 810 -2.83 20.27 -41.31
C THR A 810 -3.20 19.79 -39.88
N PRO A 811 -4.45 19.85 -39.43
CA PRO A 811 -4.80 19.53 -38.07
C PRO A 811 -4.58 18.02 -37.84
N VAL A 812 -3.59 17.72 -36.99
CA VAL A 812 -3.45 16.40 -36.41
C VAL A 812 -4.68 16.13 -35.57
N ILE A 813 -5.48 15.15 -35.95
CA ILE A 813 -6.52 14.61 -35.09
C ILE A 813 -5.79 13.99 -33.90
N PRO A 814 -5.88 14.52 -32.69
CA PRO A 814 -5.30 13.87 -31.53
C PRO A 814 -6.03 12.54 -31.36
N GLY A 815 -5.25 11.48 -31.20
CA GLY A 815 -5.78 10.20 -30.76
C GLY A 815 -6.62 10.41 -29.51
N THR A 816 -7.79 9.80 -29.50
CA THR A 816 -8.73 9.83 -28.40
C THR A 816 -8.01 9.50 -27.10
N PRO A 817 -7.96 10.40 -26.12
CA PRO A 817 -7.65 9.99 -24.76
C PRO A 817 -8.79 9.10 -24.31
N ASP A 818 -8.47 8.06 -23.55
CA ASP A 818 -9.44 7.33 -22.75
C ASP A 818 -10.09 8.31 -21.76
N ALA A 819 -11.22 8.86 -22.16
CA ALA A 819 -11.95 9.79 -21.34
C ALA A 819 -13.17 9.05 -20.78
N ASP A 820 -13.22 8.90 -19.46
CA ASP A 820 -14.45 8.50 -18.75
C ASP A 820 -15.59 9.49 -18.96
N SER A 821 -15.35 10.59 -19.68
CA SER A 821 -16.34 11.59 -20.05
C SER A 821 -15.97 12.28 -21.35
N TYR A 822 -16.98 12.49 -22.21
CA TYR A 822 -16.89 13.29 -23.41
C TYR A 822 -17.60 14.63 -23.20
N THR A 823 -16.88 15.71 -23.44
CA THR A 823 -17.43 17.07 -23.38
C THR A 823 -17.42 17.71 -24.77
N ALA A 824 -18.49 18.39 -25.14
CA ALA A 824 -18.56 19.21 -26.35
C ALA A 824 -19.11 20.61 -26.04
N TYR A 825 -18.69 21.57 -26.81
CA TYR A 825 -19.12 22.96 -26.75
C TYR A 825 -19.71 23.38 -28.08
N PHE A 826 -20.78 24.17 -28.04
CA PHE A 826 -21.42 24.66 -29.23
C PHE A 826 -21.49 26.18 -29.25
N ASP A 827 -20.98 26.78 -30.31
CA ASP A 827 -21.08 28.20 -30.62
C ASP A 827 -22.36 28.48 -31.42
N ASN A 828 -23.36 29.03 -30.75
CA ASN A 828 -24.67 29.36 -31.31
C ASN A 828 -24.70 30.72 -32.02
N SER A 829 -23.58 31.44 -32.10
CA SER A 829 -23.52 32.79 -32.62
C SER A 829 -23.95 32.89 -34.11
N ALA A 830 -23.67 31.84 -34.89
CA ALA A 830 -24.04 31.77 -36.31
C ALA A 830 -25.44 31.18 -36.53
N SER A 831 -25.90 30.24 -35.68
CA SER A 831 -27.19 29.56 -35.81
C SER A 831 -28.33 30.33 -35.18
N ASN A 832 -28.01 31.05 -34.11
CA ASN A 832 -28.93 31.88 -33.34
C ASN A 832 -30.24 31.15 -32.91
N TRP A 833 -30.05 29.83 -32.53
CA TRP A 833 -31.16 29.01 -32.07
C TRP A 833 -31.69 29.50 -30.72
N ALA A 834 -33.00 29.56 -30.56
CA ALA A 834 -33.60 29.95 -29.29
C ALA A 834 -33.38 28.91 -28.17
N VAL A 835 -33.27 27.66 -28.56
CA VAL A 835 -32.94 26.51 -27.66
C VAL A 835 -31.88 25.67 -28.35
N VAL A 836 -30.77 25.44 -27.70
CA VAL A 836 -29.74 24.57 -28.22
C VAL A 836 -29.84 23.21 -27.53
N ARG A 837 -29.85 22.16 -28.33
CA ARG A 837 -29.90 20.75 -27.90
C ARG A 837 -28.74 19.97 -28.48
N ALA A 838 -28.35 18.87 -27.80
CA ALA A 838 -27.46 17.89 -28.37
C ALA A 838 -28.10 16.51 -28.31
N TYR A 839 -27.95 15.78 -29.39
CA TYR A 839 -28.23 14.33 -29.46
C TYR A 839 -26.94 13.61 -29.76
N ALA A 840 -26.67 12.56 -29.03
CA ALA A 840 -25.41 11.81 -29.15
C ALA A 840 -25.65 10.32 -29.03
N TRP A 841 -24.82 9.54 -29.75
CA TRP A 841 -24.85 8.09 -29.74
C TRP A 841 -23.47 7.51 -29.94
N ASP A 842 -23.31 6.27 -29.51
CA ASP A 842 -22.11 5.50 -29.76
C ASP A 842 -22.32 4.55 -30.96
N ALA A 843 -21.79 4.95 -32.10
CA ALA A 843 -21.93 4.19 -33.34
C ALA A 843 -21.18 2.84 -33.29
N GLY A 844 -20.16 2.73 -32.42
CA GLY A 844 -19.42 1.51 -32.17
C GLY A 844 -20.12 0.54 -31.22
N ASN A 845 -21.22 0.96 -30.56
CA ASN A 845 -21.98 0.17 -29.61
C ASN A 845 -23.47 0.14 -29.99
N SER A 846 -23.79 -0.46 -31.14
CA SER A 846 -25.16 -0.64 -31.64
C SER A 846 -25.99 0.65 -31.66
N ASN A 847 -25.35 1.81 -31.89
CA ASN A 847 -25.95 3.14 -31.85
C ASN A 847 -26.62 3.46 -30.49
N LYS A 848 -26.02 3.06 -29.40
CA LYS A 848 -26.52 3.38 -28.05
C LYS A 848 -26.69 4.89 -27.90
N GLU A 849 -27.88 5.35 -27.61
CA GLU A 849 -28.17 6.76 -27.34
C GLU A 849 -27.62 7.19 -25.99
N MET A 850 -26.91 8.32 -25.94
CA MET A 850 -26.18 8.80 -24.80
C MET A 850 -26.81 10.01 -24.11
N LEU A 851 -27.62 10.78 -24.80
CA LEU A 851 -28.28 12.03 -24.33
C LEU A 851 -29.80 11.96 -24.40
N GLY A 852 -30.36 10.74 -24.33
CA GLY A 852 -31.79 10.49 -24.48
C GLY A 852 -32.24 10.44 -25.94
N HIS A 853 -33.53 10.14 -26.16
CA HIS A 853 -34.10 10.05 -27.51
C HIS A 853 -34.09 11.40 -28.21
N TRP A 854 -34.09 11.34 -29.56
CA TRP A 854 -34.19 12.54 -30.40
C TRP A 854 -35.32 13.48 -29.93
N PRO A 855 -35.11 14.79 -29.85
CA PRO A 855 -33.95 15.60 -30.26
C PRO A 855 -32.84 15.77 -29.20
N GLY A 856 -32.78 14.91 -28.19
CA GLY A 856 -31.75 14.92 -27.18
C GLY A 856 -31.95 15.94 -26.06
N THR A 857 -30.86 16.26 -25.35
CA THR A 857 -30.93 17.10 -24.16
C THR A 857 -30.71 18.58 -24.46
N VAL A 858 -31.37 19.47 -23.71
CA VAL A 858 -31.19 20.92 -23.78
C VAL A 858 -29.88 21.30 -23.13
N LEU A 859 -29.12 22.16 -23.78
CA LEU A 859 -27.84 22.64 -23.32
C LEU A 859 -27.94 23.98 -22.60
N ASN A 860 -27.04 24.18 -21.63
CA ASN A 860 -26.85 25.47 -20.96
C ASN A 860 -25.49 26.06 -21.33
N ILE A 861 -25.36 27.37 -21.20
CA ILE A 861 -24.11 28.08 -21.43
C ILE A 861 -23.18 27.79 -20.23
N ASP A 862 -21.99 27.34 -20.56
CA ASP A 862 -20.91 27.17 -19.59
C ASP A 862 -20.26 28.51 -19.26
N ALA A 863 -20.30 28.91 -18.00
CA ALA A 863 -19.83 30.23 -17.56
C ALA A 863 -18.34 30.47 -17.78
N ALA A 864 -17.55 29.42 -17.87
CA ALA A 864 -16.11 29.50 -18.05
C ALA A 864 -15.73 29.75 -19.51
N THR A 865 -16.47 29.18 -20.45
CA THR A 865 -16.17 29.26 -21.88
C THR A 865 -17.08 30.20 -22.67
N GLY A 866 -18.26 30.47 -22.15
CA GLY A 866 -19.30 31.26 -22.84
C GLY A 866 -20.07 30.52 -23.94
N TYR A 867 -19.78 29.23 -24.16
CA TYR A 867 -20.42 28.36 -25.15
C TYR A 867 -21.44 27.42 -24.50
N TYR A 868 -22.40 26.90 -25.27
CA TYR A 868 -23.27 25.84 -24.81
C TYR A 868 -22.47 24.55 -24.59
N LYS A 869 -22.68 23.85 -23.48
CA LYS A 869 -21.87 22.70 -23.08
C LYS A 869 -22.72 21.46 -22.84
N VAL A 870 -22.21 20.33 -23.27
CA VAL A 870 -22.71 18.99 -22.93
C VAL A 870 -21.57 18.07 -22.51
N THR A 871 -21.86 17.20 -21.56
CA THR A 871 -20.92 16.17 -21.09
C THR A 871 -21.67 14.86 -20.94
N VAL A 872 -21.05 13.76 -21.41
CA VAL A 872 -21.48 12.38 -21.19
C VAL A 872 -20.39 11.69 -20.38
N ASN A 873 -20.74 11.09 -19.25
CA ASN A 873 -19.83 10.41 -18.33
C ASN A 873 -19.87 8.89 -18.57
N GLU A 874 -19.68 8.47 -19.79
CA GLU A 874 -19.56 7.08 -20.21
C GLU A 874 -18.53 6.97 -21.32
N ASN A 875 -17.80 5.86 -21.35
CA ASN A 875 -16.90 5.55 -22.45
C ASN A 875 -17.69 5.20 -23.72
N MET A 876 -17.29 5.77 -24.83
CA MET A 876 -17.88 5.52 -26.14
C MET A 876 -16.82 5.00 -27.11
N VAL A 877 -17.17 4.03 -27.91
CA VAL A 877 -16.25 3.39 -28.88
C VAL A 877 -16.13 4.23 -30.15
N THR A 878 -17.26 4.72 -30.66
CA THR A 878 -17.33 5.62 -31.82
C THR A 878 -18.33 6.71 -31.53
N PRO A 879 -17.91 7.77 -30.79
CA PRO A 879 -18.82 8.80 -30.33
C PRO A 879 -19.28 9.72 -31.49
N MET A 880 -20.57 9.90 -31.59
CA MET A 880 -21.21 10.78 -32.56
C MET A 880 -22.10 11.79 -31.85
N ILE A 881 -22.22 13.00 -32.43
CA ILE A 881 -23.02 14.10 -31.87
C ILE A 881 -23.67 14.92 -32.96
N ILE A 882 -24.90 15.37 -32.69
CA ILE A 882 -25.66 16.36 -33.47
C ILE A 882 -26.09 17.50 -32.55
N PHE A 883 -25.91 18.73 -32.98
CA PHE A 883 -26.51 19.89 -32.33
C PHE A 883 -27.75 20.29 -33.09
N ASN A 884 -28.80 20.69 -32.38
CA ASN A 884 -30.10 21.02 -33.00
C ASN A 884 -30.93 21.97 -32.12
N ASP A 885 -32.01 22.53 -32.69
CA ASP A 885 -33.02 23.33 -31.99
C ASP A 885 -34.36 22.60 -31.86
N GLY A 886 -34.41 21.33 -32.30
CA GLY A 886 -35.64 20.54 -32.43
C GLY A 886 -36.27 20.59 -33.84
N ASN A 887 -35.90 21.54 -34.68
CA ASN A 887 -36.42 21.71 -36.06
C ASN A 887 -35.29 21.68 -37.10
N THR A 888 -34.17 22.31 -36.78
CA THR A 888 -32.96 22.34 -37.60
C THR A 888 -31.79 21.71 -36.86
N GLN A 889 -30.86 21.15 -37.60
CA GLN A 889 -29.72 20.42 -37.00
C GLN A 889 -28.41 20.63 -37.77
N SER A 890 -27.29 20.39 -37.09
CA SER A 890 -26.00 20.17 -37.72
C SER A 890 -25.97 18.83 -38.49
N SER A 891 -24.93 18.60 -39.28
CA SER A 891 -24.63 17.24 -39.78
C SER A 891 -24.25 16.30 -38.61
N ASP A 892 -24.21 15.00 -38.88
CA ASP A 892 -23.63 14.01 -37.98
C ASP A 892 -22.14 14.27 -37.83
N ILE A 893 -21.68 14.46 -36.61
CA ILE A 893 -20.30 14.88 -36.33
C ILE A 893 -19.66 13.84 -35.43
N THR A 894 -18.45 13.43 -35.75
CA THR A 894 -17.63 12.63 -34.80
C THR A 894 -17.34 13.51 -33.57
N TRP A 895 -17.67 13.00 -32.39
CA TRP A 895 -17.48 13.75 -31.17
C TRP A 895 -16.01 13.72 -30.76
N ILE A 896 -15.36 14.85 -30.85
CA ILE A 896 -14.00 15.10 -30.36
C ILE A 896 -14.11 15.65 -28.93
N ASN A 897 -13.46 15.05 -27.96
CA ASN A 897 -13.54 15.49 -26.57
C ASN A 897 -13.02 16.95 -26.44
N ASN A 898 -13.75 17.77 -25.70
CA ASN A 898 -13.56 19.20 -25.57
C ASN A 898 -13.66 19.98 -26.90
N GLY A 899 -14.25 19.41 -27.93
CA GLY A 899 -14.46 20.05 -29.21
C GLY A 899 -15.46 21.21 -29.13
N LEU A 900 -15.13 22.35 -29.74
CA LEU A 900 -16.05 23.45 -30.03
C LEU A 900 -16.59 23.28 -31.44
N TYR A 901 -17.88 23.35 -31.57
CA TYR A 901 -18.64 23.15 -32.80
C TYR A 901 -19.55 24.35 -33.12
N ASN A 902 -19.94 24.49 -34.36
CA ASN A 902 -21.06 25.31 -34.80
C ASN A 902 -21.90 24.51 -35.79
N ASN A 903 -22.88 25.15 -36.42
CA ASN A 903 -23.79 24.50 -37.38
C ASN A 903 -23.05 23.91 -38.61
N ASN A 904 -21.82 24.36 -38.89
CA ASN A 904 -21.02 23.91 -40.02
C ASN A 904 -20.02 22.77 -39.60
N GLY A 905 -20.01 22.38 -38.33
CA GLY A 905 -19.15 21.30 -37.81
C GLY A 905 -18.15 21.74 -36.78
N TYR A 906 -17.07 20.95 -36.67
CA TYR A 906 -15.97 21.17 -35.71
C TYR A 906 -15.17 22.44 -36.03
N ILE A 907 -14.87 23.24 -35.01
CA ILE A 907 -14.10 24.48 -35.11
C ILE A 907 -12.70 24.27 -34.56
N LYS A 908 -12.59 23.87 -33.28
CA LYS A 908 -11.32 23.65 -32.56
C LYS A 908 -11.57 22.89 -31.26
N THR A 909 -10.51 22.35 -30.64
CA THR A 909 -10.58 21.84 -29.27
C THR A 909 -10.34 22.96 -28.28
N LEU A 910 -11.21 23.08 -27.26
CA LEU A 910 -11.01 23.98 -26.14
C LEU A 910 -10.17 23.26 -25.06
N ASN A 911 -9.24 24.00 -24.47
CA ASN A 911 -8.57 23.55 -23.25
C ASN A 911 -9.18 24.26 -22.05
N PRO A 912 -10.11 23.68 -21.31
CA PRO A 912 -10.79 24.36 -20.21
C PRO A 912 -9.87 24.76 -19.06
N GLU A 913 -8.64 24.25 -19.02
CA GLU A 913 -7.63 24.64 -18.04
C GLU A 913 -6.80 25.87 -18.47
N ALA A 914 -6.94 26.35 -19.71
CA ALA A 914 -6.17 27.48 -20.25
C ALA A 914 -6.91 28.83 -20.17
N THR A 915 -8.06 28.93 -19.54
CA THR A 915 -8.77 30.22 -19.36
C THR A 915 -8.29 30.97 -18.12
N ALA A 916 -7.02 31.36 -18.12
CA ALA A 916 -6.55 32.55 -17.44
C ALA A 916 -5.88 33.43 -18.51
N ILE A 917 -6.71 34.25 -19.19
CA ILE A 917 -6.39 35.51 -19.86
C ILE A 917 -5.20 35.47 -20.86
N GLU A 918 -5.46 35.22 -22.12
CA GLU A 918 -4.72 35.90 -23.19
C GLU A 918 -5.57 37.09 -23.70
N THR A 919 -5.36 38.26 -23.15
CA THR A 919 -5.52 39.50 -23.88
C THR A 919 -4.19 39.77 -24.58
N VAL A 920 -4.20 39.60 -25.90
CA VAL A 920 -3.12 40.12 -26.76
C VAL A 920 -3.21 41.65 -26.75
N GLY A 921 -2.37 42.26 -25.92
CA GLY A 921 -1.99 43.66 -26.01
C GLY A 921 -0.52 43.72 -26.31
N ASN A 922 -0.19 44.09 -27.53
CA ASN A 922 1.14 44.57 -27.86
C ASN A 922 1.41 45.84 -27.07
N ASP A 923 2.17 45.74 -25.99
CA ASP A 923 2.89 46.89 -25.43
C ASP A 923 4.23 46.42 -24.92
N ALA A 924 5.27 46.87 -25.64
CA ALA A 924 6.67 46.73 -25.24
C ALA A 924 6.95 47.68 -24.04
N GLY A 925 6.62 47.23 -22.83
CA GLY A 925 6.98 47.89 -21.60
C GLY A 925 8.41 47.61 -21.22
N GLU A 926 9.09 48.61 -20.64
CA GLU A 926 10.44 48.51 -20.14
C GLU A 926 10.59 47.34 -19.14
N VAL A 927 11.66 46.54 -19.32
CA VAL A 927 11.93 45.37 -18.44
C VAL A 927 12.74 45.82 -17.23
N GLU A 928 12.21 45.62 -16.06
CA GLU A 928 12.92 45.88 -14.81
C GLU A 928 13.25 44.57 -14.08
N TYR A 929 14.44 44.53 -13.47
CA TYR A 929 14.89 43.42 -12.66
C TYR A 929 15.08 43.85 -11.20
N TYR A 930 14.73 42.96 -10.27
CA TYR A 930 14.89 43.17 -8.84
C TYR A 930 15.58 41.94 -8.23
N ASN A 931 16.40 42.13 -7.22
CA ASN A 931 16.92 41.03 -6.42
C ASN A 931 15.82 40.46 -5.49
N LEU A 932 16.12 39.39 -4.77
CA LEU A 932 15.15 38.77 -3.87
C LEU A 932 14.76 39.64 -2.64
N GLN A 933 15.49 40.71 -2.39
CA GLN A 933 15.19 41.73 -1.37
C GLN A 933 14.35 42.91 -1.89
N GLY A 934 13.96 42.86 -3.18
CA GLY A 934 13.14 43.90 -3.80
C GLY A 934 13.89 45.13 -4.29
N VAL A 935 15.23 45.10 -4.34
CA VAL A 935 16.04 46.19 -4.85
C VAL A 935 16.22 46.04 -6.37
N LYS A 936 15.96 47.12 -7.13
CA LYS A 936 16.14 47.17 -8.58
C LYS A 936 17.60 46.93 -8.97
N VAL A 937 17.82 46.07 -9.97
CA VAL A 937 19.16 45.69 -10.49
C VAL A 937 19.23 46.05 -11.95
N GLU A 938 20.18 46.93 -12.31
CA GLU A 938 20.30 47.43 -13.68
C GLU A 938 20.97 46.44 -14.65
N ASN A 939 21.86 45.58 -14.17
CA ASN A 939 22.58 44.57 -14.97
C ASN A 939 22.56 43.23 -14.22
N PRO A 940 21.46 42.46 -14.27
CA PRO A 940 21.41 41.18 -13.62
C PRO A 940 22.29 40.13 -14.28
N SER A 941 23.16 39.48 -13.52
CA SER A 941 24.01 38.40 -14.00
C SER A 941 24.28 37.39 -12.88
N ASN A 942 24.27 36.10 -13.19
CA ASN A 942 24.57 34.99 -12.29
C ASN A 942 23.80 35.02 -10.97
N GLY A 943 22.47 34.81 -11.02
CA GLY A 943 21.65 34.77 -9.84
C GLY A 943 20.15 34.62 -10.11
N ILE A 944 19.38 34.68 -9.04
CA ILE A 944 17.92 34.66 -9.12
C ILE A 944 17.38 36.08 -8.95
N PHE A 945 16.59 36.51 -9.94
CA PHE A 945 16.02 37.85 -9.99
C PHE A 945 14.50 37.79 -10.19
N ILE A 946 13.85 38.88 -9.85
CA ILE A 946 12.44 39.13 -10.16
C ILE A 946 12.41 40.07 -11.36
N LYS A 947 11.90 39.57 -12.49
CA LYS A 947 11.66 40.36 -13.69
C LYS A 947 10.25 40.94 -13.64
N LYS A 948 10.13 42.24 -13.81
CA LYS A 948 8.87 42.98 -13.97
C LYS A 948 8.81 43.57 -15.37
N GLN A 949 7.77 43.24 -16.14
CA GLN A 949 7.54 43.76 -17.50
C GLN A 949 6.03 43.86 -17.71
N ALA A 950 5.57 45.02 -18.13
CA ALA A 950 4.15 45.33 -18.41
C ALA A 950 3.20 44.87 -17.27
N GLY A 951 3.56 45.14 -16.03
CA GLY A 951 2.76 44.76 -14.86
C GLY A 951 2.87 43.29 -14.42
N ARG A 952 3.57 42.46 -15.18
CA ARG A 952 3.80 41.04 -14.86
C ARG A 952 5.10 40.83 -14.10
N ILE A 953 5.05 40.05 -13.06
CA ILE A 953 6.21 39.74 -12.21
C ILE A 953 6.57 38.24 -12.38
N THR A 954 7.81 37.94 -12.74
CA THR A 954 8.32 36.60 -12.96
C THR A 954 9.67 36.42 -12.26
N LYS A 955 9.90 35.26 -11.67
CA LYS A 955 11.20 34.87 -11.16
C LYS A 955 12.04 34.32 -12.31
N VAL A 956 13.25 34.87 -12.49
CA VAL A 956 14.18 34.45 -13.55
C VAL A 956 15.54 34.08 -12.96
N VAL A 957 16.20 33.12 -13.56
CA VAL A 957 17.60 32.76 -13.26
C VAL A 957 18.45 33.21 -14.43
N MET A 958 19.49 33.96 -14.16
CA MET A 958 20.43 34.47 -15.15
C MET A 958 21.85 33.99 -14.88
#